data_6f141e56623b0bb4faf24f34e64fc615
#
_entry.id   6f141e56623b0bb4faf24f34e64fc615
#
_cell.length_a   1.000
_cell.length_b   1.000
_cell.length_c   1.000
_cell.angle_alpha   90.00
_cell.angle_beta   90.00
_cell.angle_gamma   90.00
#
_symmetry.space_group_name_H-M   'P 1'
#
loop_
_entity.id
_entity.type
_entity.pdbx_description
1 polymer ?
#
loop_
_entity_poly.entity_id
_entity_poly.type
_entity_poly.pdbx_seq_one_letter_code
_entity_poly.pdbx_strand_id
1 'polypeptide(L)'
;MRDHGGCPGNFPGYSRLRVALDPTLIERARGAAARGGHQEAYELLMEADSGGLLGPAELPTLAEVAYASGHLDVTIEVWERAHGELARAGNLVAAAGAAARVAMHLLFDTALMAPVRGWLTRAERLLEGQAENPAHAWVAVLRSYERLLVGDLPKTREWAARAIEIGARHDPAAAALGRVAEARSLIMAGDVQQGLALLDEAGVAAVSGELDPLSTGVVYCELVCALQGVAQYDLAEEWTEAMERWRPAGAIGSLHGRCRVHRAEILRLRGSCDAAEKEALQACEELRPYLRRELGWPLTELGRIRLVKGDIDGAEEAFLAAHEAGWDPQPGLALVRLAQGDVAAATASIREALEHPLNVPSKELPSNTQLRRAPVLEAAVEIELAARDLDRARAAATELEQIATKFESKALIASAALAKGRVQLAAGDHAEAVRHFEISARLWHEVGAPFEASLARKAQGDARRAAAGTQPTPEPSPPAPNTFRSEGDTWLVAFEGRTVHVRDMKGMRYLCRLLADPDREFYAMDLVALESGGHAPSDLGDGGEMLDPRAKQAYRRRLAEIEEDLEEAQATGDTARATQAEVEHEFLVRELSRAVGLGGRDRRAGSTSERARVSVTRALRQAMTRIGEHDQLLGKHLDQAIHTGASCRYAPDPQMPSKWTF
;
A
#
# COMPACT_ATOMS: atom_id res chain seq x y z
N MET A 1 46.85 66.35 21.92
CA MET A 1 47.00 66.86 20.56
C MET A 1 46.61 65.77 19.61
N ARG A 2 45.56 65.88 18.97
CA ARG A 2 44.80 66.32 17.92
C ARG A 2 43.46 65.67 17.83
N ASP A 3 42.44 66.46 17.88
CA ASP A 3 41.08 66.25 17.41
C ASP A 3 41.00 65.73 15.98
N HIS A 4 39.93 65.13 15.69
CA HIS A 4 39.07 65.22 14.47
C HIS A 4 38.10 64.00 14.56
N GLY A 5 36.81 64.05 14.57
CA GLY A 5 35.85 64.97 13.99
C GLY A 5 34.64 64.07 13.70
N GLY A 6 33.52 64.42 14.27
CA GLY A 6 32.29 63.65 14.13
C GLY A 6 31.70 63.67 12.74
N CYS A 7 30.95 62.60 12.42
CA CYS A 7 29.89 62.67 11.41
C CYS A 7 28.63 62.01 12.00
N PRO A 8 27.52 62.69 12.06
CA PRO A 8 26.26 62.11 12.44
C PRO A 8 25.60 61.52 11.20
N GLY A 9 25.60 60.21 11.09
CA GLY A 9 24.79 59.46 10.14
C GLY A 9 23.42 59.19 10.73
N ASN A 10 22.48 60.04 10.42
CA ASN A 10 21.06 59.81 10.62
C ASN A 10 20.60 58.67 9.70
N PHE A 11 20.48 57.46 10.21
CA PHE A 11 19.73 56.40 9.54
C PHE A 11 18.25 56.65 9.81
N PRO A 12 17.40 56.75 8.78
CA PRO A 12 15.96 56.87 8.97
C PRO A 12 15.44 55.59 9.60
N GLY A 13 14.74 55.80 10.72
CA GLY A 13 14.09 54.74 11.46
C GLY A 13 13.21 53.90 10.55
N TYR A 14 13.50 52.62 10.45
CA TYR A 14 12.51 51.64 10.10
C TYR A 14 11.43 51.66 11.20
N SER A 15 10.39 52.46 10.99
CA SER A 15 9.12 52.28 11.67
C SER A 15 8.60 50.94 11.25
N ARG A 16 8.78 49.92 12.08
CA ARG A 16 7.98 48.70 11.98
C ARG A 16 6.53 49.17 12.00
N LEU A 17 5.89 49.17 10.85
CA LEU A 17 4.43 49.17 10.76
C LEU A 17 3.97 48.04 11.67
N ARG A 18 3.45 48.40 12.84
CA ARG A 18 2.60 47.47 13.63
C ARG A 18 1.35 47.29 12.78
N VAL A 19 1.37 46.29 11.94
CA VAL A 19 0.13 45.74 11.38
C VAL A 19 -0.72 45.40 12.61
N ALA A 20 -1.89 45.98 12.72
CA ALA A 20 -2.83 45.65 13.77
C ALA A 20 -3.13 44.16 13.62
N LEU A 21 -2.57 43.34 14.54
CA LEU A 21 -2.72 41.90 14.51
C LEU A 21 -4.20 41.57 14.74
N ASP A 22 -4.75 40.78 13.84
CA ASP A 22 -6.15 40.33 13.91
C ASP A 22 -6.29 39.26 15.00
N PRO A 23 -6.93 39.54 16.15
CA PRO A 23 -7.11 38.54 17.22
C PRO A 23 -8.00 37.35 16.76
N THR A 24 -8.68 37.46 15.61
CA THR A 24 -9.50 36.37 15.07
C THR A 24 -8.69 35.31 14.33
N LEU A 25 -7.39 35.51 14.08
CA LEU A 25 -6.52 34.56 13.36
C LEU A 25 -6.57 33.16 13.99
N ILE A 26 -6.47 33.08 15.31
CA ILE A 26 -6.48 31.80 16.05
C ILE A 26 -7.83 31.09 15.88
N GLU A 27 -8.96 31.82 15.98
CA GLU A 27 -10.29 31.24 15.79
C GLU A 27 -10.51 30.78 14.34
N ARG A 28 -10.07 31.57 13.38
CA ARG A 28 -10.12 31.19 11.96
C ARG A 28 -9.27 29.96 11.69
N ALA A 29 -8.07 29.86 12.27
CA ALA A 29 -7.21 28.72 12.14
C ALA A 29 -7.84 27.44 12.73
N ARG A 30 -8.44 27.54 13.94
CA ARG A 30 -9.19 26.43 14.54
C ARG A 30 -10.36 26.00 13.66
N GLY A 31 -11.10 26.95 13.08
CA GLY A 31 -12.16 26.68 12.13
C GLY A 31 -11.67 25.99 10.85
N ALA A 32 -10.53 26.40 10.30
CA ALA A 32 -9.90 25.76 9.15
C ALA A 32 -9.45 24.32 9.46
N ALA A 33 -8.74 24.12 10.58
CA ALA A 33 -8.30 22.82 11.04
C ALA A 33 -9.47 21.84 11.23
N ALA A 34 -10.57 22.29 11.84
CA ALA A 34 -11.78 21.49 12.05
C ALA A 34 -12.45 21.04 10.73
N ARG A 35 -12.25 21.76 9.64
CA ARG A 35 -12.71 21.38 8.29
C ARG A 35 -11.69 20.56 7.49
N GLY A 36 -10.54 20.21 8.08
CA GLY A 36 -9.44 19.52 7.39
C GLY A 36 -8.57 20.42 6.51
N GLY A 37 -8.73 21.74 6.58
CA GLY A 37 -7.92 22.74 5.87
C GLY A 37 -6.61 23.00 6.59
N HIS A 38 -5.76 21.97 6.72
CA HIS A 38 -4.52 22.04 7.52
C HIS A 38 -3.53 23.10 7.02
N GLN A 39 -3.38 23.24 5.70
CA GLN A 39 -2.51 24.24 5.12
C GLN A 39 -2.98 25.67 5.46
N GLU A 40 -4.27 25.97 5.31
CA GLU A 40 -4.85 27.26 5.69
C GLU A 40 -4.66 27.54 7.19
N ALA A 41 -4.92 26.52 8.01
CA ALA A 41 -4.74 26.63 9.47
C ALA A 41 -3.29 26.89 9.86
N TYR A 42 -2.35 26.22 9.20
CA TYR A 42 -0.92 26.43 9.39
C TYR A 42 -0.50 27.86 9.04
N GLU A 43 -0.89 28.38 7.90
CA GLU A 43 -0.56 29.75 7.47
C GLU A 43 -1.10 30.80 8.45
N LEU A 44 -2.36 30.64 8.88
CA LEU A 44 -2.99 31.54 9.86
C LEU A 44 -2.29 31.50 11.23
N LEU A 45 -1.88 30.31 11.70
CA LEU A 45 -1.16 30.18 12.98
C LEU A 45 0.27 30.71 12.89
N MET A 46 0.97 30.51 11.76
CA MET A 46 2.29 31.10 11.52
C MET A 46 2.25 32.63 11.49
N GLU A 47 1.20 33.23 10.90
CA GLU A 47 0.96 34.66 10.96
C GLU A 47 0.73 35.14 12.41
N ALA A 48 -0.13 34.43 13.14
CA ALA A 48 -0.39 34.73 14.56
C ALA A 48 0.88 34.61 15.42
N ASP A 49 1.70 33.58 15.14
CA ASP A 49 2.96 33.34 15.86
C ASP A 49 3.99 34.44 15.60
N SER A 50 4.17 34.82 14.33
CA SER A 50 5.06 35.92 13.95
C SER A 50 4.66 37.26 14.59
N GLY A 51 3.38 37.40 14.89
CA GLY A 51 2.81 38.51 15.63
C GLY A 51 2.91 38.43 17.14
N GLY A 52 3.38 37.29 17.69
CA GLY A 52 3.47 37.06 19.13
C GLY A 52 2.11 36.85 19.81
N LEU A 53 1.09 36.40 19.10
CA LEU A 53 -0.26 36.13 19.61
C LEU A 53 -0.40 34.73 20.22
N LEU A 54 0.51 33.78 19.90
CA LEU A 54 0.43 32.41 20.38
C LEU A 54 1.06 32.30 21.78
N GLY A 55 0.28 31.70 22.69
CA GLY A 55 0.77 31.27 23.98
C GLY A 55 0.99 29.75 24.04
N PRO A 56 1.41 29.22 25.22
CA PRO A 56 1.67 27.78 25.36
C PRO A 56 0.46 26.89 25.06
N ALA A 57 -0.75 27.42 25.13
CA ALA A 57 -1.99 26.69 24.87
C ALA A 57 -2.24 26.46 23.35
N GLU A 58 -1.75 27.35 22.50
CA GLU A 58 -1.93 27.30 21.05
C GLU A 58 -0.82 26.55 20.32
N LEU A 59 0.36 26.42 20.94
CA LEU A 59 1.53 25.74 20.33
C LEU A 59 1.26 24.31 19.93
N PRO A 60 0.55 23.45 20.70
CA PRO A 60 0.19 22.12 20.25
C PRO A 60 -0.58 22.12 18.93
N THR A 61 -1.56 22.99 18.78
CA THR A 61 -2.36 23.09 17.55
C THR A 61 -1.49 23.52 16.36
N LEU A 62 -0.58 24.49 16.55
CA LEU A 62 0.36 24.87 15.49
C LEU A 62 1.25 23.69 15.08
N ALA A 63 1.79 22.91 16.03
CA ALA A 63 2.62 21.75 15.75
C ALA A 63 1.85 20.67 14.98
N GLU A 64 0.60 20.39 15.36
CA GLU A 64 -0.26 19.40 14.71
C GLU A 64 -0.60 19.79 13.27
N VAL A 65 -1.01 21.04 13.01
CA VAL A 65 -1.31 21.48 11.65
C VAL A 65 -0.05 21.62 10.80
N ALA A 66 1.10 21.99 11.38
CA ALA A 66 2.39 21.99 10.70
C ALA A 66 2.76 20.59 10.22
N TYR A 67 2.61 19.59 11.09
CA TYR A 67 2.82 18.18 10.70
C TYR A 67 1.87 17.74 9.59
N ALA A 68 0.58 18.03 9.73
CA ALA A 68 -0.42 17.68 8.74
C ALA A 68 -0.17 18.33 7.37
N SER A 69 0.49 19.51 7.37
CA SER A 69 0.83 20.26 6.15
C SER A 69 2.25 19.98 5.62
N GLY A 70 2.98 19.00 6.21
CA GLY A 70 4.29 18.59 5.70
C GLY A 70 5.48 19.38 6.24
N HIS A 71 5.30 20.15 7.30
CA HIS A 71 6.35 20.99 7.92
C HIS A 71 6.90 20.32 9.20
N LEU A 72 7.61 19.19 9.04
CA LEU A 72 8.13 18.43 10.18
C LEU A 72 9.15 19.20 11.02
N ASP A 73 10.01 20.00 10.40
CA ASP A 73 10.97 20.86 11.07
C ASP A 73 10.29 21.85 12.00
N VAL A 74 9.27 22.56 11.50
CA VAL A 74 8.44 23.47 12.30
C VAL A 74 7.70 22.71 13.40
N THR A 75 7.19 21.53 13.12
CA THR A 75 6.52 20.67 14.10
C THR A 75 7.41 20.40 15.30
N ILE A 76 8.63 19.94 15.05
CA ILE A 76 9.61 19.62 16.09
C ILE A 76 9.98 20.90 16.89
N GLU A 77 10.29 22.00 16.19
CA GLU A 77 10.66 23.27 16.81
C GLU A 77 9.54 23.82 17.72
N VAL A 78 8.29 23.75 17.25
CA VAL A 78 7.13 24.21 18.03
C VAL A 78 6.89 23.34 19.27
N TRP A 79 7.03 22.01 19.17
CA TRP A 79 6.95 21.15 20.35
C TRP A 79 8.10 21.38 21.33
N GLU A 80 9.33 21.63 20.86
CA GLU A 80 10.47 22.00 21.70
C GLU A 80 10.19 23.32 22.43
N ARG A 81 9.64 24.31 21.74
CA ARG A 81 9.23 25.59 22.33
C ARG A 81 8.12 25.40 23.37
N ALA A 82 7.08 24.64 23.05
CA ALA A 82 5.99 24.31 23.97
C ALA A 82 6.52 23.66 25.25
N HIS A 83 7.42 22.67 25.11
CA HIS A 83 8.10 22.06 26.26
C HIS A 83 8.80 23.12 27.13
N GLY A 84 9.58 24.01 26.53
CA GLY A 84 10.35 25.03 27.26
C GLY A 84 9.45 26.05 27.99
N GLU A 85 8.37 26.47 27.37
CA GLU A 85 7.42 27.42 27.93
C GLU A 85 6.61 26.80 29.07
N LEU A 86 6.10 25.56 28.88
CA LEU A 86 5.36 24.84 29.91
C LEU A 86 6.23 24.50 31.13
N ALA A 87 7.49 24.13 30.93
CA ALA A 87 8.43 23.84 32.00
C ALA A 87 8.72 25.11 32.83
N ARG A 88 8.91 26.26 32.18
CA ARG A 88 9.11 27.56 32.85
C ARG A 88 7.86 28.01 33.62
N ALA A 89 6.68 27.67 33.14
CA ALA A 89 5.41 27.92 33.80
C ALA A 89 5.12 26.96 34.98
N GLY A 90 5.97 25.96 35.22
CA GLY A 90 5.80 24.96 36.27
C GLY A 90 4.78 23.85 35.92
N ASN A 91 4.24 23.83 34.72
CA ASN A 91 3.35 22.76 34.25
C ASN A 91 4.16 21.54 33.78
N LEU A 92 4.67 20.76 34.73
CA LEU A 92 5.61 19.68 34.51
C LEU A 92 5.00 18.54 33.67
N VAL A 93 3.73 18.22 33.90
CA VAL A 93 3.03 17.14 33.13
C VAL A 93 2.87 17.53 31.68
N ALA A 94 2.39 18.73 31.38
CA ALA A 94 2.26 19.18 29.99
C ALA A 94 3.61 19.34 29.32
N ALA A 95 4.66 19.80 30.02
CA ALA A 95 6.01 19.87 29.51
C ALA A 95 6.57 18.48 29.18
N ALA A 96 6.29 17.45 29.99
CA ALA A 96 6.66 16.07 29.71
C ALA A 96 5.92 15.52 28.48
N GLY A 97 4.63 15.84 28.33
CA GLY A 97 3.84 15.50 27.16
C GLY A 97 4.44 16.10 25.86
N ALA A 98 4.79 17.39 25.90
CA ALA A 98 5.46 18.05 24.77
C ALA A 98 6.82 17.39 24.44
N ALA A 99 7.62 17.06 25.45
CA ALA A 99 8.89 16.33 25.26
C ALA A 99 8.68 14.93 24.64
N ALA A 100 7.62 14.23 25.04
CA ALA A 100 7.24 12.96 24.44
C ALA A 100 6.82 13.12 22.95
N ARG A 101 6.11 14.21 22.60
CA ARG A 101 5.79 14.51 21.20
C ARG A 101 7.02 14.79 20.34
N VAL A 102 8.01 15.55 20.85
CA VAL A 102 9.31 15.69 20.18
C VAL A 102 9.97 14.32 19.95
N ALA A 103 10.04 13.50 21.02
CA ALA A 103 10.60 12.16 20.91
C ALA A 103 9.86 11.27 19.92
N MET A 104 8.52 11.39 19.82
CA MET A 104 7.68 10.66 18.86
C MET A 104 8.05 10.98 17.41
N HIS A 105 8.11 12.27 17.05
CA HIS A 105 8.48 12.68 15.70
C HIS A 105 9.93 12.32 15.37
N LEU A 106 10.84 12.48 16.33
CA LEU A 106 12.23 12.05 16.13
C LEU A 106 12.35 10.54 15.93
N LEU A 107 11.54 9.74 16.60
CA LEU A 107 11.56 8.28 16.50
C LEU A 107 10.93 7.79 15.19
N PHE A 108 9.67 8.17 14.94
CA PHE A 108 8.89 7.64 13.83
C PHE A 108 9.24 8.29 12.49
N ASP A 109 9.60 9.56 12.48
CA ASP A 109 9.87 10.29 11.24
C ASP A 109 11.36 10.34 10.89
N THR A 110 12.27 10.35 11.87
CA THR A 110 13.70 10.57 11.62
C THR A 110 14.62 9.41 12.02
N ALA A 111 14.17 8.53 12.89
CA ALA A 111 15.00 7.49 13.52
C ALA A 111 16.31 8.00 14.18
N LEU A 112 16.34 9.24 14.64
CA LEU A 112 17.48 9.86 15.33
C LEU A 112 17.53 9.43 16.81
N MET A 113 18.01 8.23 17.09
CA MET A 113 17.90 7.56 18.37
C MET A 113 18.58 8.28 19.55
N ALA A 114 19.66 9.03 19.33
CA ALA A 114 20.31 9.74 20.42
C ALA A 114 19.47 10.91 20.95
N PRO A 115 18.94 11.82 20.11
CA PRO A 115 17.95 12.82 20.53
C PRO A 115 16.70 12.21 21.16
N VAL A 116 16.15 11.11 20.60
CA VAL A 116 14.99 10.39 21.17
C VAL A 116 15.26 10.03 22.63
N ARG A 117 16.36 9.37 22.92
CA ARG A 117 16.75 9.00 24.30
C ARG A 117 16.87 10.21 25.21
N GLY A 118 17.43 11.30 24.71
CA GLY A 118 17.56 12.55 25.47
C GLY A 118 16.22 13.14 25.88
N TRP A 119 15.29 13.23 24.92
CA TRP A 119 13.95 13.75 25.16
C TRP A 119 13.11 12.85 26.07
N LEU A 120 13.20 11.53 25.93
CA LEU A 120 12.53 10.58 26.81
C LEU A 120 13.06 10.69 28.26
N THR A 121 14.38 10.75 28.45
CA THR A 121 14.96 10.95 29.79
C THR A 121 14.52 12.28 30.42
N ARG A 122 14.36 13.32 29.59
CA ARG A 122 13.85 14.62 30.05
C ARG A 122 12.38 14.53 30.46
N ALA A 123 11.53 13.86 29.69
CA ALA A 123 10.14 13.62 30.04
C ALA A 123 10.01 12.81 31.33
N GLU A 124 10.78 11.74 31.50
CA GLU A 124 10.79 10.91 32.69
C GLU A 124 11.10 11.73 33.97
N ARG A 125 12.14 12.56 33.91
CA ARG A 125 12.49 13.44 35.05
C ARG A 125 11.37 14.40 35.44
N LEU A 126 10.61 14.93 34.48
CA LEU A 126 9.50 15.83 34.75
C LEU A 126 8.30 15.09 35.36
N LEU A 127 8.19 13.80 35.10
CA LEU A 127 7.13 12.94 35.61
C LEU A 127 7.47 12.32 36.97
N GLU A 128 8.71 12.45 37.46
CA GLU A 128 9.11 11.95 38.78
C GLU A 128 8.21 12.56 39.89
N GLY A 129 7.54 11.71 40.64
CA GLY A 129 6.61 12.12 41.72
C GLY A 129 5.27 12.68 41.25
N GLN A 130 5.00 12.74 39.96
CA GLN A 130 3.67 13.12 39.46
C GLN A 130 2.73 11.91 39.52
N ALA A 131 1.43 12.18 39.74
CA ALA A 131 0.40 11.18 39.62
C ALA A 131 0.36 10.64 38.16
N GLU A 132 -0.04 9.39 38.00
CA GLU A 132 -0.16 8.76 36.74
C GLU A 132 -1.09 9.53 35.78
N ASN A 133 -0.67 9.72 34.54
CA ASN A 133 -1.32 10.56 33.54
C ASN A 133 -0.94 10.13 32.12
N PRO A 134 -1.58 10.67 31.04
CA PRO A 134 -1.29 10.30 29.65
C PRO A 134 0.18 10.39 29.23
N ALA A 135 0.95 11.35 29.76
CA ALA A 135 2.36 11.48 29.39
C ALA A 135 3.21 10.27 29.82
N HIS A 136 2.86 9.61 30.94
CA HIS A 136 3.50 8.36 31.33
C HIS A 136 3.23 7.23 30.34
N ALA A 137 1.99 7.14 29.80
CA ALA A 137 1.66 6.15 28.77
C ALA A 137 2.47 6.37 27.48
N TRP A 138 2.56 7.61 27.01
CA TRP A 138 3.33 7.95 25.83
C TRP A 138 4.84 7.71 25.98
N VAL A 139 5.41 8.03 27.14
CA VAL A 139 6.82 7.70 27.45
C VAL A 139 7.01 6.18 27.39
N ALA A 140 6.09 5.39 27.92
CA ALA A 140 6.17 3.95 27.88
C ALA A 140 6.05 3.40 26.46
N VAL A 141 5.15 3.92 25.62
CA VAL A 141 5.07 3.61 24.17
C VAL A 141 6.41 3.84 23.50
N LEU A 142 6.97 5.03 23.64
CA LEU A 142 8.20 5.42 22.93
C LEU A 142 9.41 4.63 23.42
N ARG A 143 9.47 4.28 24.72
CA ARG A 143 10.49 3.36 25.25
C ARG A 143 10.33 1.95 24.69
N SER A 144 9.09 1.46 24.52
CA SER A 144 8.86 0.15 23.93
C SER A 144 9.37 0.09 22.49
N TYR A 145 9.09 1.10 21.67
CA TYR A 145 9.58 1.20 20.30
C TYR A 145 11.10 1.41 20.22
N GLU A 146 11.68 2.22 21.12
CA GLU A 146 13.14 2.35 21.22
C GLU A 146 13.82 0.99 21.43
N ARG A 147 13.25 0.14 22.31
CA ARG A 147 13.77 -1.21 22.58
C ARG A 147 13.49 -2.18 21.44
N LEU A 148 12.31 -2.07 20.82
CA LEU A 148 11.93 -2.87 19.65
C LEU A 148 12.94 -2.70 18.51
N LEU A 149 13.29 -1.44 18.19
CA LEU A 149 14.21 -1.12 17.09
C LEU A 149 15.62 -1.64 17.28
N VAL A 150 16.06 -1.88 18.52
CA VAL A 150 17.35 -2.51 18.81
C VAL A 150 17.25 -4.02 19.04
N GLY A 151 16.03 -4.59 18.94
CA GLY A 151 15.78 -6.02 19.09
C GLY A 151 15.82 -6.52 20.55
N ASP A 152 15.68 -5.63 21.54
CA ASP A 152 15.59 -6.00 22.96
C ASP A 152 14.13 -6.36 23.31
N LEU A 153 13.71 -7.56 22.87
CA LEU A 153 12.32 -8.01 22.99
C LEU A 153 11.80 -8.08 24.44
N PRO A 154 12.59 -8.54 25.44
CA PRO A 154 12.14 -8.53 26.82
C PRO A 154 11.81 -7.13 27.34
N LYS A 155 12.67 -6.16 27.10
CA LYS A 155 12.46 -4.77 27.48
C LYS A 155 11.31 -4.11 26.70
N THR A 156 11.16 -4.46 25.43
CA THR A 156 10.00 -4.02 24.62
C THR A 156 8.70 -4.41 25.29
N ARG A 157 8.55 -5.68 25.69
CA ARG A 157 7.32 -6.18 26.35
C ARG A 157 7.08 -5.54 27.71
N GLU A 158 8.14 -5.32 28.52
CA GLU A 158 8.04 -4.64 29.80
C GLU A 158 7.42 -3.23 29.63
N TRP A 159 7.95 -2.43 28.69
CA TRP A 159 7.45 -1.10 28.42
C TRP A 159 6.09 -1.09 27.72
N ALA A 160 5.83 -2.03 26.80
CA ALA A 160 4.55 -2.17 26.13
C ALA A 160 3.42 -2.49 27.11
N ALA A 161 3.63 -3.44 28.03
CA ALA A 161 2.67 -3.77 29.07
C ALA A 161 2.33 -2.54 29.94
N ARG A 162 3.34 -1.74 30.30
CA ARG A 162 3.12 -0.49 31.04
C ARG A 162 2.34 0.54 30.21
N ALA A 163 2.64 0.66 28.91
CA ALA A 163 1.90 1.55 28.01
C ALA A 163 0.43 1.15 27.89
N ILE A 164 0.14 -0.15 27.79
CA ILE A 164 -1.21 -0.71 27.75
C ILE A 164 -1.95 -0.44 29.05
N GLU A 165 -1.33 -0.74 30.20
CA GLU A 165 -1.94 -0.57 31.52
C GLU A 165 -2.32 0.88 31.80
N ILE A 166 -1.38 1.82 31.59
CA ILE A 166 -1.64 3.24 31.80
C ILE A 166 -2.57 3.79 30.74
N GLY A 167 -2.34 3.42 29.47
CA GLY A 167 -3.14 3.87 28.34
C GLY A 167 -4.62 3.48 28.46
N ALA A 168 -4.92 2.28 28.91
CA ALA A 168 -6.30 1.81 29.13
C ALA A 168 -7.10 2.72 30.07
N ARG A 169 -6.42 3.44 30.97
CA ARG A 169 -7.06 4.36 31.92
C ARG A 169 -7.05 5.82 31.46
N HIS A 170 -6.09 6.21 30.64
CA HIS A 170 -5.79 7.63 30.42
C HIS A 170 -5.70 8.02 28.94
N ASP A 171 -5.34 7.10 28.02
CA ASP A 171 -5.07 7.42 26.63
C ASP A 171 -5.19 6.16 25.73
N PRO A 172 -6.33 5.95 25.05
CA PRO A 172 -6.57 4.78 24.20
C PRO A 172 -5.53 4.62 23.09
N ALA A 173 -4.99 5.72 22.56
CA ALA A 173 -3.98 5.68 21.51
C ALA A 173 -2.66 5.09 22.01
N ALA A 174 -2.23 5.47 23.20
CA ALA A 174 -1.06 4.89 23.84
C ALA A 174 -1.27 3.39 24.13
N ALA A 175 -2.46 2.99 24.56
CA ALA A 175 -2.78 1.57 24.74
C ALA A 175 -2.71 0.78 23.42
N ALA A 176 -3.29 1.30 22.34
CA ALA A 176 -3.26 0.66 21.04
C ALA A 176 -1.83 0.50 20.50
N LEU A 177 -1.01 1.56 20.56
CA LEU A 177 0.40 1.50 20.15
C LEU A 177 1.24 0.57 21.05
N GLY A 178 0.92 0.51 22.34
CA GLY A 178 1.51 -0.47 23.26
C GLY A 178 1.23 -1.91 22.83
N ARG A 179 -0.03 -2.22 22.44
CA ARG A 179 -0.41 -3.54 21.90
C ARG A 179 0.33 -3.87 20.62
N VAL A 180 0.48 -2.91 19.71
CA VAL A 180 1.26 -3.12 18.46
C VAL A 180 2.72 -3.43 18.78
N ALA A 181 3.34 -2.71 19.71
CA ALA A 181 4.73 -2.97 20.10
C ALA A 181 4.91 -4.34 20.76
N GLU A 182 3.97 -4.74 21.63
CA GLU A 182 3.96 -6.08 22.24
C GLU A 182 3.77 -7.17 21.20
N ALA A 183 2.79 -6.99 20.31
CA ALA A 183 2.51 -7.89 19.20
C ALA A 183 3.73 -8.14 18.31
N ARG A 184 4.40 -7.07 17.89
CA ARG A 184 5.64 -7.15 17.10
C ARG A 184 6.73 -7.89 17.84
N SER A 185 6.87 -7.68 19.15
CA SER A 185 7.84 -8.40 19.99
C SER A 185 7.52 -9.89 20.08
N LEU A 186 6.25 -10.27 20.23
CA LEU A 186 5.80 -11.66 20.25
C LEU A 186 6.05 -12.34 18.90
N ILE A 187 5.65 -11.71 17.81
CA ILE A 187 5.91 -12.21 16.45
C ILE A 187 7.41 -12.48 16.24
N MET A 188 8.27 -11.53 16.60
CA MET A 188 9.72 -11.70 16.45
C MET A 188 10.30 -12.80 17.35
N ALA A 189 9.69 -13.08 18.49
CA ALA A 189 10.06 -14.22 19.34
C ALA A 189 9.61 -15.57 18.75
N GLY A 190 8.61 -15.57 17.88
CA GLY A 190 8.00 -16.76 17.28
C GLY A 190 6.60 -17.06 17.78
N ASP A 191 6.07 -16.26 18.74
CA ASP A 191 4.70 -16.39 19.26
C ASP A 191 3.71 -15.68 18.33
N VAL A 192 3.67 -16.14 17.05
CA VAL A 192 3.01 -15.42 15.94
C VAL A 192 1.52 -15.27 16.19
N GLN A 193 0.82 -16.34 16.56
CA GLN A 193 -0.65 -16.31 16.73
C GLN A 193 -1.08 -15.34 17.85
N GLN A 194 -0.35 -15.30 18.95
CA GLN A 194 -0.62 -14.36 20.03
C GLN A 194 -0.36 -12.91 19.59
N GLY A 195 0.72 -12.70 18.84
CA GLY A 195 1.03 -11.40 18.27
C GLY A 195 -0.05 -10.91 17.28
N LEU A 196 -0.52 -11.77 16.39
CA LEU A 196 -1.59 -11.42 15.44
C LEU A 196 -2.89 -11.04 16.17
N ALA A 197 -3.29 -11.77 17.21
CA ALA A 197 -4.47 -11.43 18.01
C ALA A 197 -4.38 -10.04 18.66
N LEU A 198 -3.20 -9.63 19.12
CA LEU A 198 -2.98 -8.28 19.66
C LEU A 198 -3.01 -7.19 18.57
N LEU A 199 -2.55 -7.52 17.34
CA LEU A 199 -2.66 -6.60 16.20
C LEU A 199 -4.13 -6.36 15.84
N ASP A 200 -4.95 -7.41 15.81
CA ASP A 200 -6.38 -7.29 15.54
C ASP A 200 -7.08 -6.42 16.61
N GLU A 201 -6.75 -6.62 17.90
CA GLU A 201 -7.28 -5.79 18.99
C GLU A 201 -6.87 -4.31 18.83
N ALA A 202 -5.63 -4.02 18.47
CA ALA A 202 -5.18 -2.66 18.19
C ALA A 202 -5.88 -2.05 16.96
N GLY A 203 -6.11 -2.86 15.93
CA GLY A 203 -6.84 -2.47 14.72
C GLY A 203 -8.30 -2.10 15.00
N VAL A 204 -8.96 -2.82 15.90
CA VAL A 204 -10.33 -2.50 16.32
C VAL A 204 -10.40 -1.09 16.91
N ALA A 205 -9.46 -0.68 17.76
CA ALA A 205 -9.43 0.69 18.31
C ALA A 205 -9.30 1.76 17.21
N ALA A 206 -8.59 1.45 16.11
CA ALA A 206 -8.49 2.36 14.96
C ALA A 206 -9.81 2.45 14.16
N VAL A 207 -10.53 1.32 13.99
CA VAL A 207 -11.80 1.27 13.24
C VAL A 207 -12.96 1.86 14.02
N SER A 208 -12.99 1.68 15.36
CA SER A 208 -14.10 2.12 16.23
C SER A 208 -14.22 3.64 16.38
N GLY A 209 -13.20 4.40 15.95
CA GLY A 209 -13.17 5.85 16.10
C GLY A 209 -12.80 6.32 17.51
N GLU A 210 -12.25 5.44 18.34
CA GLU A 210 -11.78 5.78 19.69
C GLU A 210 -10.53 6.67 19.69
N LEU A 211 -9.78 6.67 18.58
CA LEU A 211 -8.50 7.35 18.44
C LEU A 211 -8.65 8.66 17.67
N ASP A 212 -7.80 9.64 17.99
CA ASP A 212 -7.65 10.83 17.14
C ASP A 212 -7.10 10.47 15.74
N PRO A 213 -7.29 11.34 14.71
CA PRO A 213 -6.91 11.04 13.35
C PRO A 213 -5.42 10.70 13.16
N LEU A 214 -4.52 11.38 13.88
CA LEU A 214 -3.07 11.11 13.80
C LEU A 214 -2.75 9.73 14.37
N SER A 215 -3.23 9.45 15.57
CA SER A 215 -3.02 8.17 16.26
C SER A 215 -3.63 7.01 15.47
N THR A 216 -4.83 7.19 14.88
CA THR A 216 -5.47 6.21 14.00
C THR A 216 -4.57 5.85 12.82
N GLY A 217 -4.03 6.86 12.13
CA GLY A 217 -3.14 6.65 10.99
C GLY A 217 -1.83 5.96 11.38
N VAL A 218 -1.25 6.32 12.55
CA VAL A 218 -0.04 5.67 13.06
C VAL A 218 -0.31 4.20 13.42
N VAL A 219 -1.44 3.90 14.09
CA VAL A 219 -1.82 2.51 14.42
C VAL A 219 -1.98 1.67 13.16
N TYR A 220 -2.70 2.14 12.14
CA TYR A 220 -2.82 1.44 10.87
C TYR A 220 -1.46 1.18 10.22
N CYS A 221 -0.60 2.21 10.14
CA CYS A 221 0.72 2.09 9.54
C CYS A 221 1.56 1.03 10.26
N GLU A 222 1.64 1.09 11.59
CA GLU A 222 2.44 0.16 12.39
C GLU A 222 1.89 -1.27 12.35
N LEU A 223 0.57 -1.42 12.30
CA LEU A 223 -0.11 -2.72 12.18
C LEU A 223 0.19 -3.36 10.81
N VAL A 224 -0.01 -2.61 9.72
CA VAL A 224 0.29 -3.11 8.37
C VAL A 224 1.79 -3.42 8.22
N CYS A 225 2.68 -2.56 8.76
CA CYS A 225 4.13 -2.83 8.83
C CYS A 225 4.43 -4.18 9.52
N ALA A 226 3.76 -4.46 10.64
CA ALA A 226 3.99 -5.70 11.38
C ALA A 226 3.57 -6.93 10.58
N LEU A 227 2.41 -6.86 9.91
CA LEU A 227 1.88 -7.93 9.07
C LEU A 227 2.75 -8.19 7.84
N GLN A 228 3.16 -7.13 7.14
CA GLN A 228 4.08 -7.24 6.00
C GLN A 228 5.45 -7.77 6.42
N GLY A 229 5.94 -7.35 7.58
CA GLY A 229 7.20 -7.81 8.14
C GLY A 229 7.25 -9.32 8.40
N VAL A 230 6.13 -9.97 8.68
CA VAL A 230 5.99 -11.43 8.85
C VAL A 230 5.39 -12.10 7.61
N ALA A 231 5.22 -11.36 6.52
CA ALA A 231 4.65 -11.81 5.25
C ALA A 231 3.23 -12.40 5.38
N GLN A 232 2.39 -11.83 6.25
CA GLN A 232 0.95 -12.10 6.36
C GLN A 232 0.19 -11.16 5.41
N TYR A 233 0.36 -11.36 4.11
CA TYR A 233 -0.08 -10.41 3.09
C TYR A 233 -1.61 -10.36 2.91
N ASP A 234 -2.32 -11.45 3.18
CA ASP A 234 -3.77 -11.49 3.21
C ASP A 234 -4.34 -10.55 4.29
N LEU A 235 -3.86 -10.66 5.53
CA LEU A 235 -4.25 -9.76 6.61
C LEU A 235 -3.78 -8.32 6.37
N ALA A 236 -2.57 -8.13 5.82
CA ALA A 236 -2.07 -6.80 5.49
C ALA A 236 -2.95 -6.10 4.45
N GLU A 237 -3.49 -6.84 3.46
CA GLU A 237 -4.43 -6.30 2.48
C GLU A 237 -5.74 -5.87 3.12
N GLU A 238 -6.36 -6.70 3.95
CA GLU A 238 -7.61 -6.39 4.66
C GLU A 238 -7.48 -5.11 5.49
N TRP A 239 -6.39 -4.97 6.24
CA TRP A 239 -6.13 -3.76 7.03
C TRP A 239 -5.75 -2.54 6.17
N THR A 240 -5.10 -2.74 5.02
CA THR A 240 -4.83 -1.67 4.05
C THR A 240 -6.15 -1.16 3.44
N GLU A 241 -7.09 -2.04 3.12
CA GLU A 241 -8.43 -1.64 2.68
C GLU A 241 -9.23 -0.91 3.76
N ALA A 242 -9.13 -1.34 5.02
CA ALA A 242 -9.76 -0.64 6.14
C ALA A 242 -9.20 0.78 6.31
N MET A 243 -7.87 0.92 6.22
CA MET A 243 -7.19 2.21 6.25
C MET A 243 -7.62 3.13 5.08
N GLU A 244 -7.75 2.58 3.85
CA GLU A 244 -8.21 3.34 2.68
C GLU A 244 -9.65 3.85 2.85
N ARG A 245 -10.53 3.06 3.46
CA ARG A 245 -11.91 3.49 3.79
C ARG A 245 -11.94 4.59 4.86
N TRP A 246 -11.03 4.52 5.84
CA TRP A 246 -10.94 5.53 6.89
C TRP A 246 -10.34 6.84 6.38
N ARG A 247 -9.46 6.83 5.38
CA ARG A 247 -8.71 8.00 4.91
C ARG A 247 -9.63 9.16 4.56
N PRO A 248 -9.72 10.21 5.39
CA PRO A 248 -10.52 11.40 5.09
C PRO A 248 -9.86 12.20 3.95
N ALA A 249 -10.67 12.87 3.14
CA ALA A 249 -10.19 13.85 2.18
C ALA A 249 -9.44 14.96 2.94
N GLY A 250 -8.11 15.05 2.76
CA GLY A 250 -7.25 16.02 3.44
C GLY A 250 -6.42 15.48 4.60
N ALA A 251 -6.23 14.16 4.68
CA ALA A 251 -5.41 13.54 5.73
C ALA A 251 -3.91 13.88 5.60
N ILE A 252 -3.20 13.65 6.68
CA ILE A 252 -1.82 13.99 7.00
C ILE A 252 -0.83 13.43 5.97
N GLY A 253 -0.11 14.29 5.24
CA GLY A 253 0.69 13.93 4.08
C GLY A 253 1.75 12.85 4.29
N SER A 254 2.46 12.83 5.46
CA SER A 254 3.46 11.79 5.75
C SER A 254 2.84 10.40 5.93
N LEU A 255 1.66 10.31 6.56
CA LEU A 255 0.94 9.05 6.70
C LEU A 255 0.41 8.57 5.35
N HIS A 256 0.00 9.46 4.46
CA HIS A 256 -0.41 9.14 3.10
C HIS A 256 0.71 8.49 2.31
N GLY A 257 1.91 9.07 2.31
CA GLY A 257 3.05 8.51 1.61
C GLY A 257 3.39 7.09 2.08
N ARG A 258 3.34 6.84 3.40
CA ARG A 258 3.55 5.49 3.99
C ARG A 258 2.45 4.52 3.58
N CYS A 259 1.20 4.94 3.67
CA CYS A 259 0.05 4.14 3.23
C CYS A 259 0.19 3.70 1.76
N ARG A 260 0.70 4.59 0.90
CA ARG A 260 0.94 4.28 -0.50
C ARG A 260 2.02 3.22 -0.70
N VAL A 261 3.08 3.21 0.13
CA VAL A 261 4.11 2.16 0.03
C VAL A 261 3.51 0.80 0.37
N HIS A 262 2.72 0.72 1.44
CA HIS A 262 2.01 -0.52 1.79
C HIS A 262 1.11 -1.00 0.65
N ARG A 263 0.34 -0.09 0.06
CA ARG A 263 -0.52 -0.38 -1.08
C ARG A 263 0.26 -0.80 -2.31
N ALA A 264 1.40 -0.16 -2.59
CA ALA A 264 2.26 -0.51 -3.72
C ALA A 264 2.75 -1.97 -3.61
N GLU A 265 3.16 -2.41 -2.41
CA GLU A 265 3.57 -3.80 -2.19
C GLU A 265 2.42 -4.78 -2.44
N ILE A 266 1.22 -4.52 -1.91
CA ILE A 266 0.06 -5.37 -2.16
C ILE A 266 -0.29 -5.42 -3.66
N LEU A 267 -0.31 -4.27 -4.35
CA LEU A 267 -0.60 -4.21 -5.78
C LEU A 267 0.44 -4.98 -6.61
N ARG A 268 1.72 -4.92 -6.24
CA ARG A 268 2.78 -5.72 -6.89
C ARG A 268 2.52 -7.21 -6.72
N LEU A 269 2.21 -7.66 -5.51
CA LEU A 269 1.88 -9.06 -5.22
C LEU A 269 0.63 -9.53 -5.99
N ARG A 270 -0.35 -8.65 -6.19
CA ARG A 270 -1.55 -8.91 -7.00
C ARG A 270 -1.31 -8.85 -8.51
N GLY A 271 -0.07 -8.58 -8.96
CA GLY A 271 0.30 -8.49 -10.37
C GLY A 271 -0.05 -7.15 -11.05
N SER A 272 -0.54 -6.17 -10.29
CA SER A 272 -0.91 -4.84 -10.81
C SER A 272 0.29 -3.89 -10.80
N CYS A 273 1.40 -4.27 -11.48
CA CYS A 273 2.69 -3.59 -11.39
C CYS A 273 2.64 -2.11 -11.81
N ASP A 274 1.85 -1.74 -12.84
CA ASP A 274 1.75 -0.33 -13.25
C ASP A 274 1.06 0.54 -12.20
N ALA A 275 0.01 0.01 -11.56
CA ALA A 275 -0.65 0.68 -10.44
C ALA A 275 0.28 0.76 -9.22
N ALA A 276 1.04 -0.31 -8.94
CA ALA A 276 2.04 -0.35 -7.88
C ALA A 276 3.13 0.71 -8.08
N GLU A 277 3.68 0.83 -9.29
CA GLU A 277 4.70 1.82 -9.64
C GLU A 277 4.18 3.24 -9.45
N LYS A 278 2.95 3.52 -9.87
CA LYS A 278 2.31 4.82 -9.67
C LYS A 278 2.17 5.17 -8.18
N GLU A 279 1.74 4.22 -7.35
CA GLU A 279 1.65 4.43 -5.89
C GLU A 279 3.03 4.65 -5.26
N ALA A 280 4.06 3.90 -5.68
CA ALA A 280 5.42 4.06 -5.18
C ALA A 280 6.03 5.43 -5.56
N LEU A 281 5.83 5.88 -6.79
CA LEU A 281 6.27 7.20 -7.25
C LEU A 281 5.55 8.31 -6.49
N GLN A 282 4.23 8.21 -6.32
CA GLN A 282 3.45 9.18 -5.56
C GLN A 282 3.87 9.20 -4.08
N ALA A 283 4.22 8.04 -3.50
CA ALA A 283 4.77 7.95 -2.16
C ALA A 283 6.11 8.72 -2.04
N CYS A 284 6.99 8.62 -3.04
CA CYS A 284 8.23 9.40 -3.09
C CYS A 284 7.96 10.90 -3.05
N GLU A 285 6.96 11.38 -3.80
CA GLU A 285 6.58 12.81 -3.81
C GLU A 285 6.03 13.26 -2.45
N GLU A 286 5.15 12.48 -1.86
CA GLU A 286 4.49 12.82 -0.59
C GLU A 286 5.42 12.72 0.62
N LEU A 287 6.44 11.84 0.59
CA LEU A 287 7.41 11.70 1.67
C LEU A 287 8.61 12.66 1.54
N ARG A 288 8.83 13.25 0.37
CA ARG A 288 9.96 14.15 0.10
C ARG A 288 10.06 15.37 1.05
N PRO A 289 8.95 16.03 1.46
CA PRO A 289 8.98 17.14 2.39
C PRO A 289 9.44 16.77 3.80
N TYR A 290 9.32 15.50 4.18
CA TYR A 290 9.64 15.02 5.51
C TYR A 290 11.13 14.68 5.57
N LEU A 291 11.65 13.55 5.51
CA LEU A 291 13.08 13.31 5.63
C LEU A 291 13.64 12.44 4.50
N ARG A 292 14.87 12.74 4.07
CA ARG A 292 15.60 11.97 3.04
C ARG A 292 15.57 10.46 3.30
N ARG A 293 15.63 10.06 4.56
CA ARG A 293 15.70 8.65 4.95
C ARG A 293 14.41 7.90 4.68
N GLU A 294 13.26 8.53 4.86
CA GLU A 294 11.96 7.92 4.56
C GLU A 294 11.78 7.58 3.07
N LEU A 295 12.45 8.31 2.19
CA LEU A 295 12.44 8.05 0.75
C LEU A 295 13.05 6.69 0.38
N GLY A 296 13.94 6.14 1.20
CA GLY A 296 14.53 4.83 0.93
C GLY A 296 13.50 3.70 0.86
N TRP A 297 12.41 3.80 1.60
CA TRP A 297 11.35 2.79 1.59
C TRP A 297 10.58 2.71 0.27
N PRO A 298 9.89 3.78 -0.21
CA PRO A 298 9.22 3.72 -1.51
C PRO A 298 10.18 3.47 -2.68
N LEU A 299 11.43 3.96 -2.61
CA LEU A 299 12.45 3.69 -3.62
C LEU A 299 12.83 2.20 -3.68
N THR A 300 12.94 1.53 -2.52
CA THR A 300 13.18 0.09 -2.47
C THR A 300 12.02 -0.68 -3.10
N GLU A 301 10.77 -0.31 -2.79
CA GLU A 301 9.62 -0.96 -3.39
C GLU A 301 9.50 -0.66 -4.90
N LEU A 302 9.81 0.56 -5.34
CA LEU A 302 9.91 0.93 -6.75
C LEU A 302 10.93 0.06 -7.49
N GLY A 303 12.10 -0.17 -6.90
CA GLY A 303 13.11 -1.06 -7.47
C GLY A 303 12.60 -2.50 -7.61
N ARG A 304 11.89 -3.03 -6.60
CA ARG A 304 11.26 -4.36 -6.66
C ARG A 304 10.21 -4.45 -7.78
N ILE A 305 9.35 -3.45 -7.91
CA ILE A 305 8.33 -3.38 -8.96
C ILE A 305 8.96 -3.38 -10.34
N ARG A 306 9.98 -2.55 -10.57
CA ARG A 306 10.69 -2.44 -11.85
C ARG A 306 11.43 -3.72 -12.20
N LEU A 307 12.02 -4.40 -11.20
CA LEU A 307 12.67 -5.69 -11.41
C LEU A 307 11.65 -6.75 -11.88
N VAL A 308 10.46 -6.80 -11.29
CA VAL A 308 9.36 -7.68 -11.73
C VAL A 308 8.90 -7.34 -13.15
N LYS A 309 8.87 -6.06 -13.52
CA LYS A 309 8.53 -5.59 -14.88
C LYS A 309 9.62 -5.87 -15.91
N GLY A 310 10.83 -6.26 -15.49
CA GLY A 310 11.98 -6.44 -16.36
C GLY A 310 12.69 -5.13 -16.74
N ASP A 311 12.35 -4.01 -16.11
CA ASP A 311 13.06 -2.74 -16.23
C ASP A 311 14.29 -2.75 -15.32
N ILE A 312 15.37 -3.38 -15.78
CA ILE A 312 16.57 -3.64 -15.00
C ILE A 312 17.31 -2.34 -14.68
N ASP A 313 17.43 -1.43 -15.65
CA ASP A 313 18.12 -0.16 -15.47
C ASP A 313 17.35 0.74 -14.48
N GLY A 314 16.05 0.83 -14.64
CA GLY A 314 15.22 1.58 -13.69
C GLY A 314 15.17 0.97 -12.29
N ALA A 315 15.27 -0.35 -12.15
CA ALA A 315 15.39 -1.02 -10.87
C ALA A 315 16.72 -0.69 -10.18
N GLU A 316 17.85 -0.72 -10.93
CA GLU A 316 19.17 -0.34 -10.42
C GLU A 316 19.17 1.09 -9.89
N GLU A 317 18.64 2.04 -10.69
CA GLU A 317 18.53 3.45 -10.29
C GLU A 317 17.76 3.61 -8.98
N ALA A 318 16.61 2.94 -8.85
CA ALA A 318 15.78 3.02 -7.66
C ALA A 318 16.47 2.44 -6.41
N PHE A 319 17.16 1.30 -6.51
CA PHE A 319 17.89 0.72 -5.38
C PHE A 319 19.11 1.55 -4.99
N LEU A 320 19.83 2.14 -5.95
CA LEU A 320 20.93 3.05 -5.65
C LEU A 320 20.43 4.32 -4.95
N ALA A 321 19.33 4.90 -5.42
CA ALA A 321 18.71 6.05 -4.76
C ALA A 321 18.23 5.70 -3.34
N ALA A 322 17.69 4.50 -3.11
CA ALA A 322 17.34 4.02 -1.78
C ALA A 322 18.58 3.91 -0.87
N HIS A 323 19.70 3.42 -1.39
CA HIS A 323 20.97 3.34 -0.66
C HIS A 323 21.50 4.74 -0.30
N GLU A 324 21.46 5.69 -1.20
CA GLU A 324 21.81 7.09 -0.95
C GLU A 324 20.93 7.73 0.13
N ALA A 325 19.68 7.29 0.22
CA ALA A 325 18.75 7.68 1.30
C ALA A 325 19.05 6.96 2.63
N GLY A 326 20.03 6.03 2.68
CA GLY A 326 20.46 5.32 3.88
C GLY A 326 19.69 4.01 4.12
N TRP A 327 19.10 3.40 3.09
CA TRP A 327 18.47 2.09 3.16
C TRP A 327 19.37 1.00 2.60
N ASP A 328 19.09 -0.26 3.02
CA ASP A 328 19.80 -1.41 2.50
C ASP A 328 19.29 -1.74 1.09
N PRO A 329 20.15 -1.68 0.06
CA PRO A 329 19.74 -1.98 -1.29
C PRO A 329 19.62 -3.49 -1.57
N GLN A 330 19.99 -4.34 -0.58
CA GLN A 330 19.97 -5.79 -0.75
C GLN A 330 18.62 -6.40 -0.32
N PRO A 331 18.19 -7.48 -0.99
CA PRO A 331 18.86 -8.22 -2.08
C PRO A 331 18.68 -7.60 -3.48
N GLY A 332 18.02 -6.44 -3.59
CA GLY A 332 17.61 -5.85 -4.86
C GLY A 332 18.77 -5.66 -5.84
N LEU A 333 19.87 -5.00 -5.42
CA LEU A 333 21.03 -4.80 -6.29
C LEU A 333 21.74 -6.11 -6.67
N ALA A 334 21.78 -7.11 -5.80
CA ALA A 334 22.33 -8.41 -6.16
C ALA A 334 21.51 -9.10 -7.25
N LEU A 335 20.18 -9.02 -7.18
CA LEU A 335 19.28 -9.54 -8.22
C LEU A 335 19.39 -8.76 -9.53
N VAL A 336 19.56 -7.43 -9.48
CA VAL A 336 19.86 -6.61 -10.66
C VAL A 336 21.15 -7.09 -11.34
N ARG A 337 22.25 -7.29 -10.59
CA ARG A 337 23.51 -7.81 -11.12
C ARG A 337 23.34 -9.18 -11.75
N LEU A 338 22.56 -10.05 -11.12
CA LEU A 338 22.24 -11.35 -11.69
C LEU A 338 21.51 -11.22 -13.03
N ALA A 339 20.49 -10.35 -13.10
CA ALA A 339 19.73 -10.10 -14.31
C ALA A 339 20.59 -9.49 -15.46
N GLN A 340 21.60 -8.69 -15.10
CA GLN A 340 22.61 -8.17 -16.03
C GLN A 340 23.63 -9.22 -16.48
N GLY A 341 23.60 -10.44 -15.91
CA GLY A 341 24.54 -11.53 -16.21
C GLY A 341 25.85 -11.45 -15.42
N ASP A 342 26.03 -10.48 -14.54
CA ASP A 342 27.21 -10.38 -13.66
C ASP A 342 27.04 -11.23 -12.39
N VAL A 343 27.15 -12.55 -12.58
CA VAL A 343 27.02 -13.54 -11.51
C VAL A 343 28.08 -13.31 -10.42
N ALA A 344 29.27 -12.85 -10.77
CA ALA A 344 30.37 -12.65 -9.81
C ALA A 344 30.04 -11.49 -8.86
N ALA A 345 29.59 -10.34 -9.38
CA ALA A 345 29.18 -9.22 -8.56
C ALA A 345 27.93 -9.54 -7.72
N ALA A 346 26.94 -10.25 -8.29
CA ALA A 346 25.76 -10.70 -7.58
C ALA A 346 26.15 -11.59 -6.37
N THR A 347 27.03 -12.57 -6.59
CA THR A 347 27.53 -13.49 -5.56
C THR A 347 28.27 -12.75 -4.45
N ALA A 348 29.17 -11.83 -4.80
CA ALA A 348 29.89 -11.03 -3.80
C ALA A 348 28.94 -10.20 -2.95
N SER A 349 27.97 -9.51 -3.58
CA SER A 349 26.99 -8.66 -2.91
C SER A 349 26.08 -9.44 -1.96
N ILE A 350 25.57 -10.61 -2.38
CA ILE A 350 24.63 -11.37 -1.55
C ILE A 350 25.33 -12.04 -0.37
N ARG A 351 26.57 -12.51 -0.54
CA ARG A 351 27.39 -13.07 0.53
C ARG A 351 27.73 -12.01 1.58
N GLU A 352 28.14 -10.82 1.14
CA GLU A 352 28.39 -9.68 2.03
C GLU A 352 27.14 -9.33 2.85
N ALA A 353 25.98 -9.27 2.21
CA ALA A 353 24.71 -8.98 2.90
C ALA A 353 24.34 -10.04 3.94
N LEU A 354 24.68 -11.31 3.72
CA LEU A 354 24.42 -12.39 4.68
C LEU A 354 25.43 -12.44 5.82
N GLU A 355 26.70 -12.17 5.54
CA GLU A 355 27.80 -12.23 6.51
C GLU A 355 27.91 -10.94 7.34
N HIS A 356 27.68 -9.78 6.71
CA HIS A 356 27.80 -8.45 7.31
C HIS A 356 26.55 -7.59 7.03
N PRO A 357 25.37 -7.96 7.56
CA PRO A 357 24.14 -7.21 7.30
C PRO A 357 24.27 -5.76 7.76
N LEU A 358 23.85 -4.83 6.92
CA LEU A 358 23.85 -3.41 7.24
C LEU A 358 22.92 -3.13 8.45
N ASN A 359 23.46 -2.42 9.44
CA ASN A 359 22.69 -2.00 10.61
C ASN A 359 21.89 -0.73 10.30
N VAL A 360 20.98 -0.83 9.33
CA VAL A 360 20.06 0.26 8.97
C VAL A 360 18.66 -0.08 9.46
N PRO A 361 17.92 0.88 9.99
CA PRO A 361 16.54 0.62 10.39
C PRO A 361 15.67 0.26 9.18
N SER A 362 14.77 -0.66 9.42
CA SER A 362 13.62 -0.90 8.56
C SER A 362 12.38 -0.65 9.42
N LYS A 363 11.36 -0.02 8.87
CA LYS A 363 10.10 0.18 9.61
C LYS A 363 9.40 -1.13 9.92
N GLU A 364 9.57 -2.10 9.06
CA GLU A 364 8.93 -3.40 9.23
C GLU A 364 9.64 -4.24 10.30
N LEU A 365 10.98 -4.24 10.31
CA LEU A 365 11.76 -5.14 11.16
C LEU A 365 13.03 -4.49 11.72
N PRO A 366 13.44 -4.79 12.96
CA PRO A 366 14.77 -4.48 13.46
C PRO A 366 15.86 -5.15 12.63
N SER A 367 17.05 -4.54 12.60
CA SER A 367 18.17 -4.98 11.78
C SER A 367 18.69 -6.40 12.08
N ASN A 368 18.48 -6.89 13.29
CA ASN A 368 19.00 -8.18 13.77
C ASN A 368 17.97 -9.33 13.76
N THR A 369 16.82 -9.18 13.09
CA THR A 369 15.79 -10.23 13.08
C THR A 369 16.02 -11.26 11.99
N GLN A 370 15.66 -12.52 12.29
CA GLN A 370 15.68 -13.61 11.31
C GLN A 370 14.78 -13.32 10.09
N LEU A 371 13.63 -12.67 10.29
CA LEU A 371 12.71 -12.30 9.22
C LEU A 371 13.36 -11.42 8.14
N ARG A 372 14.28 -10.50 8.51
CA ARG A 372 15.03 -9.70 7.51
C ARG A 372 15.93 -10.52 6.61
N ARG A 373 16.37 -11.68 7.08
CA ARG A 373 17.22 -12.57 6.29
C ARG A 373 16.44 -13.33 5.23
N ALA A 374 15.13 -13.53 5.41
CA ALA A 374 14.31 -14.35 4.51
C ALA A 374 14.41 -13.92 3.03
N PRO A 375 14.17 -12.65 2.64
CA PRO A 375 14.30 -12.23 1.25
C PRO A 375 15.76 -12.29 0.73
N VAL A 376 16.76 -12.10 1.61
CA VAL A 376 18.17 -12.21 1.23
C VAL A 376 18.54 -13.66 0.97
N LEU A 377 18.04 -14.61 1.79
CA LEU A 377 18.25 -16.04 1.62
C LEU A 377 17.57 -16.58 0.35
N GLU A 378 16.35 -16.09 0.04
CA GLU A 378 15.66 -16.46 -1.19
C GLU A 378 16.47 -16.06 -2.43
N ALA A 379 16.94 -14.81 -2.48
CA ALA A 379 17.83 -14.34 -3.54
C ALA A 379 19.19 -15.08 -3.55
N ALA A 380 19.74 -15.42 -2.40
CA ALA A 380 20.99 -16.17 -2.31
C ALA A 380 20.87 -17.55 -2.95
N VAL A 381 19.75 -18.26 -2.79
CA VAL A 381 19.54 -19.55 -3.46
C VAL A 381 19.64 -19.39 -4.97
N GLU A 382 19.01 -18.39 -5.55
CA GLU A 382 19.03 -18.16 -6.99
C GLU A 382 20.42 -17.79 -7.50
N ILE A 383 21.10 -16.87 -6.80
CA ILE A 383 22.42 -16.37 -7.15
C ILE A 383 23.49 -17.48 -7.01
N GLU A 384 23.46 -18.24 -5.91
CA GLU A 384 24.42 -19.33 -5.69
C GLU A 384 24.23 -20.48 -6.68
N LEU A 385 23.00 -20.78 -7.09
CA LEU A 385 22.75 -21.75 -8.16
C LEU A 385 23.29 -21.24 -9.51
N ALA A 386 23.14 -19.96 -9.82
CA ALA A 386 23.74 -19.35 -11.02
C ALA A 386 25.28 -19.40 -10.95
N ALA A 387 25.87 -19.25 -9.77
CA ALA A 387 27.30 -19.42 -9.52
C ALA A 387 27.75 -20.89 -9.47
N ARG A 388 26.84 -21.87 -9.59
CA ARG A 388 27.06 -23.32 -9.47
C ARG A 388 27.57 -23.78 -8.10
N ASP A 389 27.27 -23.02 -7.05
CA ASP A 389 27.59 -23.38 -5.66
C ASP A 389 26.35 -24.01 -4.99
N LEU A 390 26.14 -25.30 -5.25
CA LEU A 390 24.99 -26.04 -4.76
C LEU A 390 24.98 -26.14 -3.21
N ASP A 391 26.14 -26.17 -2.58
CA ASP A 391 26.22 -26.33 -1.13
C ASP A 391 25.78 -25.06 -0.41
N ARG A 392 26.20 -23.88 -0.88
CA ARG A 392 25.72 -22.61 -0.35
C ARG A 392 24.23 -22.39 -0.64
N ALA A 393 23.78 -22.73 -1.83
CA ALA A 393 22.35 -22.68 -2.17
C ALA A 393 21.50 -23.55 -1.22
N ARG A 394 21.98 -24.78 -0.92
CA ARG A 394 21.32 -25.69 0.01
C ARG A 394 21.29 -25.15 1.43
N ALA A 395 22.39 -24.57 1.91
CA ALA A 395 22.47 -23.94 3.22
C ALA A 395 21.46 -22.78 3.34
N ALA A 396 21.40 -21.90 2.34
CA ALA A 396 20.44 -20.79 2.31
C ALA A 396 18.99 -21.27 2.29
N ALA A 397 18.64 -22.27 1.48
CA ALA A 397 17.30 -22.85 1.42
C ALA A 397 16.91 -23.50 2.76
N THR A 398 17.88 -24.15 3.45
CA THR A 398 17.63 -24.76 4.77
C THR A 398 17.38 -23.71 5.85
N GLU A 399 18.16 -22.63 5.87
CA GLU A 399 17.92 -21.52 6.81
C GLU A 399 16.58 -20.85 6.54
N LEU A 400 16.22 -20.62 5.27
CA LEU A 400 14.94 -20.05 4.89
C LEU A 400 13.76 -20.94 5.35
N GLU A 401 13.88 -22.27 5.22
CA GLU A 401 12.87 -23.21 5.72
C GLU A 401 12.71 -23.14 7.24
N GLN A 402 13.81 -23.01 7.99
CA GLN A 402 13.75 -22.84 9.44
C GLN A 402 13.00 -21.56 9.83
N ILE A 403 13.25 -20.47 9.12
CA ILE A 403 12.54 -19.21 9.31
C ILE A 403 11.04 -19.40 8.98
N ALA A 404 10.73 -19.99 7.83
CA ALA A 404 9.35 -20.22 7.39
C ALA A 404 8.57 -21.09 8.40
N THR A 405 9.21 -22.13 8.93
CA THR A 405 8.63 -23.01 9.95
C THR A 405 8.36 -22.27 11.26
N LYS A 406 9.30 -21.41 11.68
CA LYS A 406 9.17 -20.67 12.93
C LYS A 406 8.04 -19.62 12.88
N PHE A 407 7.87 -18.96 11.74
CA PHE A 407 6.93 -17.84 11.62
C PHE A 407 5.59 -18.21 10.96
N GLU A 408 5.43 -19.45 10.52
CA GLU A 408 4.17 -20.05 10.03
C GLU A 408 3.42 -19.21 8.96
N SER A 409 4.10 -18.34 8.25
CA SER A 409 3.53 -17.55 7.17
C SER A 409 3.44 -18.37 5.88
N LYS A 410 2.26 -18.39 5.24
CA LYS A 410 2.06 -19.06 3.95
C LYS A 410 3.05 -18.57 2.89
N ALA A 411 3.31 -17.27 2.83
CA ALA A 411 4.24 -16.70 1.87
C ALA A 411 5.68 -17.15 2.13
N LEU A 412 6.13 -17.16 3.40
CA LEU A 412 7.47 -17.66 3.75
C LEU A 412 7.61 -19.16 3.44
N ILE A 413 6.57 -19.96 3.73
CA ILE A 413 6.57 -21.39 3.40
C ILE A 413 6.62 -21.58 1.87
N ALA A 414 5.91 -20.75 1.11
CA ALA A 414 5.93 -20.80 -0.35
C ALA A 414 7.30 -20.44 -0.92
N SER A 415 7.96 -19.38 -0.41
CA SER A 415 9.33 -19.01 -0.77
C SER A 415 10.33 -20.12 -0.44
N ALA A 416 10.25 -20.69 0.77
CA ALA A 416 11.12 -21.79 1.18
C ALA A 416 10.93 -23.03 0.29
N ALA A 417 9.69 -23.36 -0.07
CA ALA A 417 9.38 -24.46 -0.99
C ALA A 417 9.95 -24.19 -2.40
N LEU A 418 9.83 -22.95 -2.92
CA LEU A 418 10.44 -22.58 -4.20
C LEU A 418 11.97 -22.74 -4.16
N ALA A 419 12.61 -22.24 -3.12
CA ALA A 419 14.05 -22.33 -2.90
C ALA A 419 14.51 -23.80 -2.85
N LYS A 420 13.84 -24.65 -2.07
CA LYS A 420 14.15 -26.08 -1.99
C LYS A 420 13.94 -26.79 -3.32
N GLY A 421 12.85 -26.49 -4.02
CA GLY A 421 12.58 -27.03 -5.35
C GLY A 421 13.70 -26.72 -6.33
N ARG A 422 14.21 -25.47 -6.35
CA ARG A 422 15.37 -25.06 -7.18
C ARG A 422 16.64 -25.84 -6.84
N VAL A 423 16.94 -26.02 -5.54
CA VAL A 423 18.09 -26.79 -5.07
C VAL A 423 17.96 -28.27 -5.47
N GLN A 424 16.81 -28.89 -5.29
CA GLN A 424 16.57 -30.29 -5.66
C GLN A 424 16.66 -30.48 -7.18
N LEU A 425 16.12 -29.54 -7.97
CA LEU A 425 16.25 -29.57 -9.43
C LEU A 425 17.75 -29.54 -9.86
N ALA A 426 18.53 -28.65 -9.27
CA ALA A 426 19.97 -28.55 -9.53
C ALA A 426 20.75 -29.78 -9.06
N ALA A 427 20.30 -30.47 -8.02
CA ALA A 427 20.86 -31.73 -7.52
C ALA A 427 20.46 -32.96 -8.34
N GLY A 428 19.53 -32.80 -9.31
CA GLY A 428 19.01 -33.89 -10.15
C GLY A 428 17.84 -34.67 -9.51
N ASP A 429 17.34 -34.27 -8.34
CA ASP A 429 16.17 -34.88 -7.72
C ASP A 429 14.88 -34.22 -8.25
N HIS A 430 14.53 -34.57 -9.48
CA HIS A 430 13.40 -33.97 -10.18
C HIS A 430 12.06 -34.23 -9.52
N ALA A 431 11.90 -35.39 -8.86
CA ALA A 431 10.63 -35.77 -8.23
C ALA A 431 10.37 -34.90 -7.00
N GLU A 432 11.37 -34.68 -6.15
CA GLU A 432 11.28 -33.77 -5.01
C GLU A 432 11.11 -32.33 -5.46
N ALA A 433 11.82 -31.89 -6.51
CA ALA A 433 11.66 -30.57 -7.07
C ALA A 433 10.21 -30.29 -7.49
N VAL A 434 9.57 -31.20 -8.22
CA VAL A 434 8.16 -31.06 -8.64
C VAL A 434 7.24 -30.91 -7.44
N ARG A 435 7.43 -31.70 -6.36
CA ARG A 435 6.59 -31.60 -5.14
C ARG A 435 6.75 -30.24 -4.46
N HIS A 436 7.99 -29.76 -4.32
CA HIS A 436 8.24 -28.47 -3.70
C HIS A 436 7.67 -27.30 -4.52
N PHE A 437 7.80 -27.32 -5.85
CA PHE A 437 7.21 -26.30 -6.71
C PHE A 437 5.68 -26.33 -6.68
N GLU A 438 5.05 -27.48 -6.54
CA GLU A 438 3.60 -27.60 -6.39
C GLU A 438 3.11 -26.97 -5.08
N ILE A 439 3.80 -27.24 -3.96
CA ILE A 439 3.52 -26.61 -2.67
C ILE A 439 3.65 -25.08 -2.79
N SER A 440 4.73 -24.60 -3.38
CA SER A 440 4.97 -23.18 -3.58
C SER A 440 3.87 -22.54 -4.42
N ALA A 441 3.55 -23.10 -5.59
CA ALA A 441 2.53 -22.56 -6.49
C ALA A 441 1.14 -22.49 -5.83
N ARG A 442 0.78 -23.52 -5.05
CA ARG A 442 -0.48 -23.55 -4.32
C ARG A 442 -0.54 -22.47 -3.25
N LEU A 443 0.50 -22.37 -2.42
CA LEU A 443 0.54 -21.38 -1.33
C LEU A 443 0.58 -19.95 -1.84
N TRP A 444 1.35 -19.67 -2.89
CA TRP A 444 1.34 -18.34 -3.53
C TRP A 444 -0.02 -18.00 -4.14
N HIS A 445 -0.73 -19.00 -4.66
CA HIS A 445 -2.10 -18.80 -5.12
C HIS A 445 -3.06 -18.48 -3.95
N GLU A 446 -2.93 -19.18 -2.81
CA GLU A 446 -3.72 -18.90 -1.61
C GLU A 446 -3.44 -17.51 -1.03
N VAL A 447 -2.18 -17.05 -1.06
CA VAL A 447 -1.77 -15.68 -0.67
C VAL A 447 -2.29 -14.64 -1.67
N GLY A 448 -2.68 -15.06 -2.89
CA GLY A 448 -3.11 -14.16 -3.96
C GLY A 448 -1.94 -13.45 -4.65
N ALA A 449 -0.78 -14.08 -4.77
CA ALA A 449 0.40 -13.60 -5.47
C ALA A 449 0.57 -14.35 -6.83
N PRO A 450 -0.13 -13.91 -7.90
CA PRO A 450 -0.20 -14.64 -9.16
C PRO A 450 1.15 -14.71 -9.89
N PHE A 451 2.01 -13.69 -9.74
CA PHE A 451 3.33 -13.68 -10.35
C PHE A 451 4.23 -14.77 -9.75
N GLU A 452 4.37 -14.81 -8.43
CA GLU A 452 5.14 -15.80 -7.68
C GLU A 452 4.60 -17.21 -7.92
N ALA A 453 3.27 -17.35 -7.96
CA ALA A 453 2.61 -18.63 -8.30
C ALA A 453 2.95 -19.08 -9.73
N SER A 454 3.08 -18.14 -10.68
CA SER A 454 3.45 -18.45 -12.07
C SER A 454 4.91 -18.89 -12.18
N LEU A 455 5.82 -18.24 -11.46
CA LEU A 455 7.23 -18.64 -11.38
C LEU A 455 7.38 -20.08 -10.85
N ALA A 456 6.66 -20.40 -9.78
CA ALA A 456 6.68 -21.75 -9.21
C ALA A 456 6.11 -22.80 -10.19
N ARG A 457 5.02 -22.49 -10.91
CA ARG A 457 4.45 -23.36 -11.95
C ARG A 457 5.38 -23.57 -13.13
N LYS A 458 6.06 -22.50 -13.57
CA LYS A 458 7.08 -22.61 -14.64
C LYS A 458 8.20 -23.54 -14.20
N ALA A 459 8.76 -23.34 -13.02
CA ALA A 459 9.80 -24.19 -12.45
C ALA A 459 9.34 -25.65 -12.30
N GLN A 460 8.08 -25.90 -11.93
CA GLN A 460 7.47 -27.23 -11.87
C GLN A 460 7.44 -27.89 -13.26
N GLY A 461 7.08 -27.12 -14.28
CA GLY A 461 7.08 -27.60 -15.67
C GLY A 461 8.49 -27.99 -16.13
N ASP A 462 9.50 -27.18 -15.82
CA ASP A 462 10.90 -27.47 -16.12
C ASP A 462 11.38 -28.76 -15.42
N ALA A 463 11.08 -28.91 -14.14
CA ALA A 463 11.41 -30.12 -13.38
C ALA A 463 10.74 -31.38 -13.94
N ARG A 464 9.47 -31.30 -14.36
CA ARG A 464 8.75 -32.42 -15.00
C ARG A 464 9.41 -32.80 -16.34
N ARG A 465 9.83 -31.83 -17.15
CA ARG A 465 10.55 -32.09 -18.41
C ARG A 465 11.88 -32.77 -18.15
N ALA A 466 12.64 -32.31 -17.19
CA ALA A 466 13.90 -32.93 -16.78
C ALA A 466 13.71 -34.36 -16.26
N ALA A 467 12.67 -34.64 -15.46
CA ALA A 467 12.32 -35.98 -14.98
C ALA A 467 11.97 -36.97 -16.12
N ALA A 468 11.35 -36.47 -17.20
CA ALA A 468 10.98 -37.30 -18.34
C ALA A 468 12.18 -37.71 -19.23
N GLY A 469 13.40 -37.27 -18.88
CA GLY A 469 14.61 -37.57 -19.69
C GLY A 469 14.60 -36.91 -21.06
N THR A 470 13.71 -35.97 -21.29
CA THR A 470 13.63 -35.19 -22.51
C THR A 470 14.81 -34.21 -22.45
N GLN A 471 15.88 -34.47 -23.25
CA GLN A 471 16.89 -33.44 -23.49
C GLN A 471 16.17 -32.11 -23.83
N PRO A 472 16.75 -30.95 -23.46
CA PRO A 472 16.19 -29.71 -23.92
C PRO A 472 16.04 -29.82 -25.44
N THR A 473 14.82 -29.96 -25.91
CA THR A 473 14.51 -29.75 -27.31
C THR A 473 15.09 -28.40 -27.66
N PRO A 474 15.85 -28.25 -28.76
CA PRO A 474 16.22 -26.91 -29.22
C PRO A 474 14.95 -26.08 -29.17
N GLU A 475 15.06 -24.85 -28.69
CA GLU A 475 13.92 -23.92 -28.46
C GLU A 475 12.77 -24.26 -29.39
N PRO A 476 11.56 -24.57 -28.87
CA PRO A 476 10.46 -24.83 -29.77
C PRO A 476 10.42 -23.65 -30.73
N SER A 477 10.42 -23.95 -32.03
CA SER A 477 10.13 -22.96 -33.06
C SER A 477 9.00 -22.08 -32.49
N PRO A 478 9.10 -20.75 -32.58
CA PRO A 478 8.19 -19.86 -31.91
C PRO A 478 6.77 -20.41 -32.07
N PRO A 479 5.99 -20.54 -30.97
CA PRO A 479 4.68 -21.17 -31.02
C PRO A 479 3.94 -20.60 -32.22
N ALA A 480 3.26 -21.45 -32.98
CA ALA A 480 2.51 -21.00 -34.13
C ALA A 480 1.70 -19.77 -33.71
N PRO A 481 1.81 -18.67 -34.43
CA PRO A 481 1.23 -17.41 -33.98
C PRO A 481 -0.26 -17.61 -33.67
N ASN A 482 -0.71 -17.08 -32.51
CA ASN A 482 -2.14 -17.10 -32.21
C ASN A 482 -2.88 -16.48 -33.40
N THR A 483 -3.94 -17.11 -33.86
CA THR A 483 -4.67 -16.68 -35.06
C THR A 483 -6.10 -16.36 -34.69
N PHE A 484 -6.61 -15.24 -35.21
CA PHE A 484 -8.00 -14.85 -35.04
C PHE A 484 -8.54 -14.37 -36.38
N ARG A 485 -8.92 -15.30 -37.27
CA ARG A 485 -9.23 -15.02 -38.65
C ARG A 485 -10.65 -15.42 -39.04
N SER A 486 -11.33 -14.57 -39.79
CA SER A 486 -12.63 -14.87 -40.37
C SER A 486 -12.51 -15.80 -41.58
N GLU A 487 -13.26 -16.88 -41.61
CA GLU A 487 -13.37 -17.85 -42.70
C GLU A 487 -14.83 -18.01 -43.14
N GLY A 488 -15.36 -17.00 -43.80
CA GLY A 488 -16.77 -16.99 -44.25
C GLY A 488 -17.72 -16.88 -43.07
N ASP A 489 -18.54 -17.93 -42.81
CA ASP A 489 -19.54 -17.96 -41.72
C ASP A 489 -18.95 -18.38 -40.37
N THR A 490 -17.64 -18.62 -40.31
CA THR A 490 -16.94 -19.03 -39.09
C THR A 490 -15.64 -18.24 -38.89
N TRP A 491 -15.16 -18.26 -37.66
CA TRP A 491 -13.89 -17.71 -37.24
C TRP A 491 -12.94 -18.85 -36.87
N LEU A 492 -11.77 -18.90 -37.48
CA LEU A 492 -10.66 -19.73 -37.04
C LEU A 492 -9.95 -19.00 -35.89
N VAL A 493 -9.98 -19.60 -34.74
CA VAL A 493 -9.30 -19.07 -33.55
C VAL A 493 -8.28 -20.09 -33.07
N ALA A 494 -7.00 -19.77 -33.19
CA ALA A 494 -5.90 -20.59 -32.69
C ALA A 494 -5.21 -19.86 -31.51
N PHE A 495 -5.09 -20.55 -30.39
CA PHE A 495 -4.45 -20.02 -29.19
C PHE A 495 -3.61 -21.13 -28.54
N GLU A 496 -2.32 -20.83 -28.26
CA GLU A 496 -1.37 -21.78 -27.66
C GLU A 496 -1.38 -23.19 -28.29
N GLY A 497 -1.45 -23.24 -29.62
CA GLY A 497 -1.44 -24.49 -30.39
C GLY A 497 -2.78 -25.24 -30.43
N ARG A 498 -3.83 -24.72 -29.83
CA ARG A 498 -5.20 -25.24 -29.94
C ARG A 498 -5.96 -24.43 -30.97
N THR A 499 -6.76 -25.09 -31.79
CA THR A 499 -7.55 -24.44 -32.82
C THR A 499 -9.03 -24.77 -32.66
N VAL A 500 -9.85 -23.73 -32.65
CA VAL A 500 -11.32 -23.84 -32.58
C VAL A 500 -11.98 -23.04 -33.70
N HIS A 501 -13.13 -23.50 -34.15
CA HIS A 501 -13.96 -22.78 -35.13
C HIS A 501 -15.22 -22.29 -34.41
N VAL A 502 -15.43 -20.98 -34.45
CA VAL A 502 -16.59 -20.35 -33.81
C VAL A 502 -17.43 -19.67 -34.89
N ARG A 503 -18.75 -19.86 -34.84
CA ARG A 503 -19.67 -19.23 -35.80
C ARG A 503 -19.55 -17.70 -35.75
N ASP A 504 -19.65 -17.06 -36.91
CA ASP A 504 -19.62 -15.60 -36.98
C ASP A 504 -20.76 -14.96 -36.16
N MET A 505 -20.38 -14.04 -35.35
CA MET A 505 -21.28 -13.20 -34.56
C MET A 505 -20.66 -11.82 -34.32
N LYS A 506 -21.50 -10.85 -34.03
CA LYS A 506 -21.11 -9.45 -33.87
C LYS A 506 -19.93 -9.25 -32.91
N GLY A 507 -19.92 -9.98 -31.79
CA GLY A 507 -18.86 -9.92 -30.80
C GLY A 507 -17.49 -10.42 -31.30
N MET A 508 -17.43 -11.33 -32.27
CA MET A 508 -16.19 -11.81 -32.87
C MET A 508 -15.48 -10.70 -33.65
N ARG A 509 -16.25 -9.87 -34.37
CA ARG A 509 -15.70 -8.72 -35.10
C ARG A 509 -15.15 -7.65 -34.16
N TYR A 510 -15.80 -7.44 -33.01
CA TYR A 510 -15.31 -6.55 -31.96
C TYR A 510 -14.05 -7.11 -31.32
N LEU A 511 -14.02 -8.41 -30.97
CA LEU A 511 -12.82 -9.06 -30.45
C LEU A 511 -11.64 -8.95 -31.41
N CYS A 512 -11.87 -9.22 -32.71
CA CYS A 512 -10.84 -9.09 -33.73
C CYS A 512 -10.22 -7.69 -33.72
N ARG A 513 -11.02 -6.66 -33.57
CA ARG A 513 -10.54 -5.27 -33.52
C ARG A 513 -9.75 -4.96 -32.25
N LEU A 514 -10.21 -5.44 -31.10
CA LEU A 514 -9.51 -5.25 -29.84
C LEU A 514 -8.18 -6.00 -29.80
N LEU A 515 -8.16 -7.24 -30.28
CA LEU A 515 -6.96 -8.09 -30.34
C LEU A 515 -5.90 -7.55 -31.31
N ALA A 516 -6.32 -6.82 -32.37
CA ALA A 516 -5.44 -6.24 -33.36
C ALA A 516 -4.60 -5.06 -32.83
N ASP A 517 -5.12 -4.32 -31.88
CA ASP A 517 -4.46 -3.15 -31.29
C ASP A 517 -4.46 -3.29 -29.74
N PRO A 518 -3.59 -4.11 -29.16
CA PRO A 518 -3.48 -4.26 -27.70
C PRO A 518 -3.29 -2.93 -26.98
N ASP A 519 -3.85 -2.79 -25.78
CA ASP A 519 -3.80 -1.63 -24.89
C ASP A 519 -4.45 -0.35 -25.43
N ARG A 520 -4.95 -0.37 -26.67
CA ARG A 520 -5.70 0.74 -27.22
C ARG A 520 -7.14 0.75 -26.72
N GLU A 521 -7.59 1.90 -26.29
CA GLU A 521 -9.01 2.12 -25.94
C GLU A 521 -9.86 2.43 -27.17
N PHE A 522 -10.96 1.71 -27.33
CA PHE A 522 -11.98 1.93 -28.35
C PHE A 522 -13.29 2.35 -27.68
N TYR A 523 -13.83 3.50 -28.02
CA TYR A 523 -15.14 3.88 -27.52
C TYR A 523 -16.22 2.98 -28.13
N ALA A 524 -17.22 2.63 -27.34
CA ALA A 524 -18.32 1.74 -27.77
C ALA A 524 -19.02 2.27 -29.02
N MET A 525 -19.13 3.58 -29.18
CA MET A 525 -19.69 4.22 -30.38
C MET A 525 -18.87 3.96 -31.63
N ASP A 526 -17.53 4.00 -31.51
CA ASP A 526 -16.63 3.78 -32.62
C ASP A 526 -16.68 2.32 -33.10
N LEU A 527 -16.78 1.36 -32.18
CA LEU A 527 -16.94 -0.06 -32.51
C LEU A 527 -18.26 -0.32 -33.25
N VAL A 528 -19.34 0.34 -32.87
CA VAL A 528 -20.64 0.25 -33.56
C VAL A 528 -20.59 0.90 -34.95
N ALA A 529 -19.91 2.06 -35.08
CA ALA A 529 -19.76 2.76 -36.35
C ALA A 529 -18.94 1.98 -37.37
N LEU A 530 -17.85 1.31 -36.93
CA LEU A 530 -17.04 0.45 -37.79
C LEU A 530 -17.83 -0.72 -38.40
N GLU A 531 -18.79 -1.28 -37.68
CA GLU A 531 -19.63 -2.36 -38.19
C GLU A 531 -20.68 -1.87 -39.19
N SER A 532 -21.13 -0.59 -39.03
CA SER A 532 -22.15 0.01 -39.87
C SER A 532 -21.63 0.67 -41.16
N GLY A 533 -20.40 0.38 -41.56
CA GLY A 533 -19.78 0.90 -42.79
C GLY A 533 -19.47 2.40 -42.74
N GLY A 534 -19.14 2.92 -41.53
CA GLY A 534 -18.66 4.30 -41.39
C GLY A 534 -19.76 5.37 -41.26
N HIS A 535 -21.02 5.00 -41.19
CA HIS A 535 -22.09 5.95 -40.87
C HIS A 535 -22.32 5.97 -39.37
N ALA A 536 -21.98 7.08 -38.72
CA ALA A 536 -22.37 7.35 -37.34
C ALA A 536 -23.90 7.35 -37.26
N PRO A 537 -24.55 6.64 -36.30
CA PRO A 537 -25.97 6.74 -36.11
C PRO A 537 -26.33 8.18 -35.81
N SER A 538 -27.18 8.79 -36.64
CA SER A 538 -27.74 10.12 -36.43
C SER A 538 -28.46 10.15 -35.09
N ASP A 539 -28.19 11.22 -34.33
CA ASP A 539 -28.77 11.54 -33.03
C ASP A 539 -30.29 11.47 -33.07
N LEU A 540 -30.89 10.41 -32.57
CA LEU A 540 -32.33 10.24 -32.40
C LEU A 540 -32.69 10.50 -30.94
N GLY A 541 -32.90 11.75 -30.61
CA GLY A 541 -33.67 12.22 -29.47
C GLY A 541 -33.15 11.81 -28.07
N ASP A 542 -32.97 12.82 -27.26
CA ASP A 542 -32.77 12.76 -25.83
C ASP A 542 -33.92 12.04 -25.13
N GLY A 543 -33.65 10.88 -24.51
CA GLY A 543 -34.68 10.04 -23.86
C GLY A 543 -35.07 10.44 -22.45
N GLY A 544 -34.78 11.67 -21.99
CA GLY A 544 -35.12 12.14 -20.65
C GLY A 544 -34.30 11.52 -19.52
N GLU A 545 -34.49 11.98 -18.28
CA GLU A 545 -33.84 11.45 -17.08
C GLU A 545 -34.34 10.03 -16.74
N MET A 546 -33.45 9.15 -16.29
CA MET A 546 -33.79 7.76 -15.89
C MET A 546 -34.82 7.70 -14.76
N LEU A 547 -34.78 8.66 -13.86
CA LEU A 547 -35.76 8.86 -12.79
C LEU A 547 -36.17 10.34 -12.78
N ASP A 548 -37.47 10.61 -12.77
CA ASP A 548 -37.93 11.97 -12.59
C ASP A 548 -37.65 12.52 -11.18
N PRO A 549 -37.63 13.83 -10.96
CA PRO A 549 -37.36 14.44 -9.68
C PRO A 549 -38.30 13.98 -8.55
N ARG A 550 -39.58 13.64 -8.90
CA ARG A 550 -40.56 13.14 -7.93
C ARG A 550 -40.27 11.71 -7.50
N ALA A 551 -39.85 10.85 -8.44
CA ALA A 551 -39.44 9.49 -8.16
C ALA A 551 -38.19 9.47 -7.29
N LYS A 552 -37.18 10.32 -7.56
CA LYS A 552 -35.96 10.46 -6.70
C LYS A 552 -36.30 10.89 -5.29
N GLN A 553 -37.23 11.84 -5.14
CA GLN A 553 -37.66 12.31 -3.83
C GLN A 553 -38.44 11.22 -3.07
N ALA A 554 -39.25 10.41 -3.79
CA ALA A 554 -39.97 9.28 -3.22
C ALA A 554 -39.01 8.19 -2.72
N TYR A 555 -37.97 7.84 -3.52
CA TYR A 555 -36.94 6.87 -3.10
C TYR A 555 -36.10 7.33 -1.90
N ARG A 556 -35.73 8.62 -1.86
CA ARG A 556 -35.00 9.17 -0.69
C ARG A 556 -35.86 9.17 0.57
N ARG A 557 -37.17 9.49 0.46
CA ARG A 557 -38.06 9.40 1.59
C ARG A 557 -38.21 7.97 2.08
N ARG A 558 -38.40 7.02 1.14
CA ARG A 558 -38.55 5.62 1.48
C ARG A 558 -37.29 5.04 2.12
N LEU A 559 -36.10 5.48 1.69
CA LEU A 559 -34.83 5.09 2.35
C LEU A 559 -34.77 5.56 3.80
N ALA A 560 -35.15 6.80 4.08
CA ALA A 560 -35.20 7.31 5.46
C ALA A 560 -36.22 6.53 6.32
N GLU A 561 -37.40 6.17 5.77
CA GLU A 561 -38.38 5.34 6.47
C GLU A 561 -37.86 3.93 6.77
N ILE A 562 -37.07 3.33 5.85
CA ILE A 562 -36.46 2.01 6.05
C ILE A 562 -35.33 2.07 7.08
N GLU A 563 -34.56 3.14 7.13
CA GLU A 563 -33.54 3.35 8.15
C GLU A 563 -34.19 3.43 9.56
N GLU A 564 -35.31 4.15 9.71
CA GLU A 564 -36.08 4.19 10.95
C GLU A 564 -36.68 2.81 11.29
N ASP A 565 -37.24 2.09 10.33
CA ASP A 565 -37.76 0.72 10.50
C ASP A 565 -36.66 -0.25 10.94
N LEU A 566 -35.45 -0.12 10.41
CA LEU A 566 -34.28 -0.95 10.75
C LEU A 566 -33.82 -0.68 12.18
N GLU A 567 -33.70 0.58 12.56
CA GLU A 567 -33.34 0.97 13.94
C GLU A 567 -34.39 0.46 14.95
N GLU A 568 -35.69 0.56 14.65
CA GLU A 568 -36.75 0.06 15.53
C GLU A 568 -36.74 -1.47 15.62
N ALA A 569 -36.54 -2.19 14.51
CA ALA A 569 -36.45 -3.64 14.47
C ALA A 569 -35.24 -4.17 15.25
N GLN A 570 -34.08 -3.48 15.15
CA GLN A 570 -32.87 -3.80 15.92
C GLN A 570 -33.08 -3.52 17.41
N ALA A 571 -33.70 -2.41 17.77
CA ALA A 571 -33.99 -2.08 19.18
C ALA A 571 -34.97 -3.06 19.85
N THR A 572 -35.89 -3.64 19.06
CA THR A 572 -36.88 -4.62 19.54
C THR A 572 -36.44 -6.07 19.39
N GLY A 573 -35.28 -6.33 18.74
CA GLY A 573 -34.76 -7.67 18.49
C GLY A 573 -35.54 -8.47 17.44
N ASP A 574 -36.32 -7.81 16.57
CA ASP A 574 -37.09 -8.44 15.49
C ASP A 574 -36.17 -8.67 14.26
N THR A 575 -35.47 -9.78 14.27
CA THR A 575 -34.52 -10.16 13.23
C THR A 575 -35.17 -10.36 11.85
N ALA A 576 -36.46 -10.77 11.79
CA ALA A 576 -37.15 -10.97 10.52
C ALA A 576 -37.48 -9.63 9.85
N ARG A 577 -37.96 -8.64 10.62
CA ARG A 577 -38.23 -7.30 10.15
C ARG A 577 -36.94 -6.55 9.76
N ALA A 578 -35.86 -6.72 10.54
CA ALA A 578 -34.55 -6.17 10.23
C ALA A 578 -34.00 -6.70 8.90
N THR A 579 -34.01 -8.01 8.67
CA THR A 579 -33.57 -8.62 7.41
C THR A 579 -34.36 -8.15 6.21
N GLN A 580 -35.68 -7.99 6.35
CA GLN A 580 -36.55 -7.50 5.26
C GLN A 580 -36.24 -6.02 4.94
N ALA A 581 -36.02 -5.19 5.95
CA ALA A 581 -35.64 -3.80 5.79
C ALA A 581 -34.27 -3.66 5.11
N GLU A 582 -33.28 -4.48 5.46
CA GLU A 582 -31.95 -4.52 4.82
C GLU A 582 -32.04 -4.86 3.33
N VAL A 583 -32.84 -5.85 2.93
CA VAL A 583 -33.05 -6.26 1.53
C VAL A 583 -33.68 -5.12 0.72
N GLU A 584 -34.71 -4.45 1.27
CA GLU A 584 -35.37 -3.33 0.61
C GLU A 584 -34.44 -2.10 0.50
N HIS A 585 -33.65 -1.82 1.54
CA HIS A 585 -32.62 -0.78 1.55
C HIS A 585 -31.60 -1.00 0.42
N GLU A 586 -31.00 -2.21 0.35
CA GLU A 586 -30.01 -2.53 -0.69
C GLU A 586 -30.59 -2.40 -2.11
N PHE A 587 -31.83 -2.81 -2.31
CA PHE A 587 -32.52 -2.66 -3.60
C PHE A 587 -32.66 -1.19 -4.00
N LEU A 588 -33.15 -0.33 -3.11
CA LEU A 588 -33.37 1.10 -3.38
C LEU A 588 -32.05 1.86 -3.58
N VAL A 589 -31.01 1.56 -2.80
CA VAL A 589 -29.66 2.12 -2.97
C VAL A 589 -29.10 1.74 -4.34
N ARG A 590 -29.30 0.51 -4.78
CA ARG A 590 -28.84 0.03 -6.08
C ARG A 590 -29.57 0.73 -7.24
N GLU A 591 -30.88 0.94 -7.12
CA GLU A 591 -31.68 1.64 -8.14
C GLU A 591 -31.34 3.14 -8.21
N LEU A 592 -31.16 3.82 -7.06
CA LEU A 592 -30.67 5.20 -7.02
C LEU A 592 -29.26 5.34 -7.60
N SER A 593 -28.37 4.40 -7.29
CA SER A 593 -26.99 4.40 -7.79
C SER A 593 -26.92 4.18 -9.31
N ARG A 594 -27.88 3.45 -9.88
CA ARG A 594 -28.02 3.31 -11.33
C ARG A 594 -28.48 4.59 -12.04
N ALA A 595 -29.32 5.37 -11.36
CA ALA A 595 -29.90 6.59 -11.93
C ALA A 595 -29.03 7.84 -11.77
N VAL A 596 -28.10 7.83 -10.78
CA VAL A 596 -27.22 8.97 -10.44
C VAL A 596 -25.77 8.61 -10.76
N GLY A 597 -25.09 9.41 -11.59
CA GLY A 597 -23.69 9.23 -11.96
C GLY A 597 -22.73 9.81 -10.91
N LEU A 598 -21.43 9.51 -11.05
CA LEU A 598 -20.34 10.11 -10.27
C LEU A 598 -20.42 11.64 -10.30
N GLY A 599 -20.51 12.27 -9.13
CA GLY A 599 -20.66 13.73 -8.99
C GLY A 599 -22.09 14.26 -8.90
N GLY A 600 -23.11 13.37 -8.67
CA GLY A 600 -24.50 13.79 -8.41
C GLY A 600 -25.28 14.28 -9.64
N ARG A 601 -24.73 14.08 -10.86
CA ARG A 601 -25.43 14.42 -12.12
C ARG A 601 -26.32 13.29 -12.57
N ASP A 602 -27.54 13.63 -12.99
CA ASP A 602 -28.52 12.67 -13.46
C ASP A 602 -28.08 11.97 -14.75
N ARG A 603 -28.21 10.63 -14.78
CA ARG A 603 -28.02 9.85 -16.00
C ARG A 603 -29.27 9.94 -16.84
N ARG A 604 -29.10 10.24 -18.13
CA ARG A 604 -30.22 10.29 -19.10
C ARG A 604 -30.47 8.90 -19.67
N ALA A 605 -31.71 8.45 -19.62
CA ALA A 605 -32.12 7.18 -20.20
C ALA A 605 -32.13 7.31 -21.72
N GLY A 606 -31.29 6.48 -22.39
CA GLY A 606 -31.36 6.33 -23.84
C GLY A 606 -30.42 7.18 -24.68
N SER A 607 -29.30 7.72 -24.10
CA SER A 607 -28.24 8.30 -24.95
C SER A 607 -27.73 7.25 -25.94
N THR A 608 -27.46 7.63 -27.18
CA THR A 608 -26.89 6.75 -28.21
C THR A 608 -25.62 6.07 -27.73
N SER A 609 -24.83 6.78 -26.93
CA SER A 609 -23.63 6.28 -26.28
C SER A 609 -23.90 5.14 -25.27
N GLU A 610 -24.93 5.26 -24.43
CA GLU A 610 -25.25 4.21 -23.44
C GLU A 610 -25.83 2.96 -24.12
N ARG A 611 -26.67 3.13 -25.15
CA ARG A 611 -27.16 2.00 -25.96
C ARG A 611 -26.02 1.28 -26.67
N ALA A 612 -25.06 2.01 -27.21
CA ALA A 612 -23.84 1.45 -27.81
C ALA A 612 -23.02 0.68 -26.78
N ARG A 613 -22.78 1.26 -25.61
CA ARG A 613 -22.05 0.62 -24.50
C ARG A 613 -22.66 -0.72 -24.11
N VAL A 614 -23.96 -0.75 -23.86
CA VAL A 614 -24.69 -1.97 -23.46
C VAL A 614 -24.65 -3.02 -24.58
N SER A 615 -24.85 -2.60 -25.83
CA SER A 615 -24.82 -3.48 -26.99
C SER A 615 -23.47 -4.12 -27.22
N VAL A 616 -22.38 -3.32 -27.17
CA VAL A 616 -21.01 -3.79 -27.36
C VAL A 616 -20.58 -4.73 -26.23
N THR A 617 -20.83 -4.34 -24.97
CA THR A 617 -20.50 -5.18 -23.80
C THR A 617 -21.20 -6.53 -23.88
N ARG A 618 -22.50 -6.56 -24.24
CA ARG A 618 -23.27 -7.80 -24.39
C ARG A 618 -22.72 -8.68 -25.51
N ALA A 619 -22.40 -8.09 -26.67
CA ALA A 619 -21.87 -8.83 -27.82
C ALA A 619 -20.49 -9.42 -27.51
N LEU A 620 -19.58 -8.66 -26.87
CA LEU A 620 -18.28 -9.15 -26.46
C LEU A 620 -18.39 -10.30 -25.47
N ARG A 621 -19.18 -10.16 -24.41
CA ARG A 621 -19.39 -11.23 -23.42
C ARG A 621 -19.96 -12.51 -24.06
N GLN A 622 -20.92 -12.37 -24.97
CA GLN A 622 -21.50 -13.51 -25.67
C GLN A 622 -20.45 -14.24 -26.52
N ALA A 623 -19.56 -13.51 -27.23
CA ALA A 623 -18.51 -14.09 -28.03
C ALA A 623 -17.45 -14.79 -27.15
N MET A 624 -17.02 -14.16 -26.05
CA MET A 624 -16.08 -14.76 -25.10
C MET A 624 -16.63 -16.04 -24.45
N THR A 625 -17.90 -16.04 -24.03
CA THR A 625 -18.59 -17.23 -23.53
C THR A 625 -18.58 -18.34 -24.56
N ARG A 626 -18.91 -18.01 -25.82
CA ARG A 626 -18.95 -19.01 -26.92
C ARG A 626 -17.57 -19.58 -27.23
N ILE A 627 -16.51 -18.76 -27.20
CA ILE A 627 -15.14 -19.22 -27.33
C ILE A 627 -14.78 -20.14 -26.14
N GLY A 628 -15.13 -19.75 -24.91
CA GLY A 628 -14.85 -20.53 -23.69
C GLY A 628 -15.54 -21.90 -23.64
N GLU A 629 -16.68 -22.08 -24.33
CA GLU A 629 -17.34 -23.39 -24.49
C GLU A 629 -16.49 -24.36 -25.32
N HIS A 630 -15.67 -23.87 -26.24
CA HIS A 630 -14.80 -24.67 -27.12
C HIS A 630 -13.36 -24.72 -26.62
N ASP A 631 -12.85 -23.65 -26.03
CA ASP A 631 -11.51 -23.56 -25.41
C ASP A 631 -11.56 -22.76 -24.12
N GLN A 632 -11.52 -23.48 -22.99
CA GLN A 632 -11.59 -22.88 -21.65
C GLN A 632 -10.37 -22.01 -21.30
N LEU A 633 -9.18 -22.33 -21.86
CA LEU A 633 -7.98 -21.52 -21.60
C LEU A 633 -8.09 -20.16 -22.28
N LEU A 634 -8.47 -20.16 -23.56
CA LEU A 634 -8.70 -18.94 -24.30
C LEU A 634 -9.88 -18.14 -23.72
N GLY A 635 -10.97 -18.80 -23.31
CA GLY A 635 -12.09 -18.15 -22.65
C GLY A 635 -11.67 -17.39 -21.40
N LYS A 636 -10.85 -18.01 -20.53
CA LYS A 636 -10.29 -17.37 -19.33
C LYS A 636 -9.35 -16.21 -19.67
N HIS A 637 -8.46 -16.42 -20.66
CA HIS A 637 -7.56 -15.36 -21.12
C HIS A 637 -8.33 -14.11 -21.57
N LEU A 638 -9.35 -14.30 -22.40
CA LEU A 638 -10.17 -13.19 -22.90
C LEU A 638 -10.99 -12.51 -21.78
N ASP A 639 -11.51 -13.29 -20.82
CA ASP A 639 -12.28 -12.75 -19.70
C ASP A 639 -11.40 -11.87 -18.78
N GLN A 640 -10.15 -12.23 -18.61
CA GLN A 640 -9.18 -11.45 -17.84
C GLN A 640 -8.62 -10.24 -18.59
N ALA A 641 -8.37 -10.37 -19.89
CA ALA A 641 -7.69 -9.36 -20.70
C ALA A 641 -8.63 -8.35 -21.38
N ILE A 642 -9.93 -8.67 -21.54
CA ILE A 642 -10.89 -7.77 -22.19
C ILE A 642 -11.63 -6.92 -21.13
N HIS A 643 -11.35 -5.64 -21.15
CA HIS A 643 -12.06 -4.66 -20.33
C HIS A 643 -13.20 -4.02 -21.12
N THR A 644 -14.40 -3.97 -20.53
CA THR A 644 -15.59 -3.40 -21.15
C THR A 644 -16.16 -2.26 -20.30
N GLY A 645 -16.60 -1.18 -20.94
CA GLY A 645 -17.16 0.00 -20.27
C GLY A 645 -17.64 1.02 -21.28
N ALA A 646 -17.44 2.30 -20.98
CA ALA A 646 -17.61 3.40 -21.95
C ALA A 646 -16.58 3.27 -23.09
N SER A 647 -15.40 2.80 -22.77
CA SER A 647 -14.37 2.28 -23.71
C SER A 647 -14.15 0.79 -23.48
N CYS A 648 -13.68 0.09 -24.51
CA CYS A 648 -13.30 -1.31 -24.47
C CYS A 648 -11.84 -1.44 -24.92
N ARG A 649 -11.07 -2.30 -24.24
CA ARG A 649 -9.68 -2.57 -24.62
C ARG A 649 -9.31 -4.03 -24.39
N TYR A 650 -8.33 -4.50 -25.11
CA TYR A 650 -7.64 -5.76 -24.85
C TYR A 650 -6.29 -5.43 -24.22
N ALA A 651 -6.13 -5.79 -22.94
CA ALA A 651 -4.92 -5.61 -22.17
C ALA A 651 -4.40 -7.00 -21.76
N PRO A 652 -3.62 -7.68 -22.64
CA PRO A 652 -3.02 -8.95 -22.30
C PRO A 652 -1.98 -8.77 -21.22
N ASP A 653 -1.73 -9.83 -20.43
CA ASP A 653 -0.64 -9.85 -19.47
C ASP A 653 0.68 -9.49 -20.18
N PRO A 654 1.38 -8.42 -19.75
CA PRO A 654 2.66 -8.02 -20.35
C PRO A 654 3.71 -9.12 -20.33
N GLN A 655 3.60 -10.09 -19.41
CA GLN A 655 4.53 -11.21 -19.29
C GLN A 655 4.15 -12.42 -20.16
N MET A 656 2.94 -12.41 -20.72
CA MET A 656 2.48 -13.36 -21.72
C MET A 656 1.92 -12.63 -22.94
N PRO A 657 2.76 -11.84 -23.66
CA PRO A 657 2.29 -11.06 -24.79
C PRO A 657 1.79 -12.00 -25.89
N SER A 658 0.48 -12.04 -26.07
CA SER A 658 -0.16 -12.83 -27.10
C SER A 658 -0.15 -12.05 -28.41
N LYS A 659 0.81 -12.35 -29.30
CA LYS A 659 0.77 -11.81 -30.67
C LYS A 659 -0.29 -12.56 -31.47
N TRP A 660 -1.21 -11.82 -32.07
CA TRP A 660 -2.28 -12.34 -32.91
C TRP A 660 -2.00 -12.10 -34.39
N THR A 661 -2.39 -13.04 -35.24
CA THR A 661 -2.46 -12.91 -36.70
C THR A 661 -3.93 -12.98 -37.13
N PHE A 662 -4.32 -12.15 -38.10
CA PHE A 662 -5.70 -11.94 -38.51
C PHE A 662 -5.97 -12.38 -39.95
#